data_501978647646e5c642d20404bcc65043
#
_entry.id   501978647646e5c642d20404bcc65043
#
_cell.length_a   1.000
_cell.length_b   1.000
_cell.length_c   1.000
_cell.angle_alpha   90.00
_cell.angle_beta   90.00
_cell.angle_gamma   90.00
#
_symmetry.space_group_name_H-M   'P 1'
#
loop_
_entity.id
_entity.type
_entity.pdbx_description
1 polymer ?
#
loop_
_entity_poly.entity_id
_entity_poly.type
_entity_poly.pdbx_seq_one_letter_code
_entity_poly.pdbx_strand_id
1 'polypeptide(L)'
;MIWKYLTQCLSQFKLLFWIFIISITLGASYWVSNIEMSYEFAKILPADDPDYKVYSDFKSTFGEDGVLMVIGVKDSTFFTANKINDWFLLTQKLKSLNGIQNAVSVLTALKGHRNDSTLKIETEPFMESPVASLSEIQKLKAELLNWPIYKHKLWDPEHHVMLIGVTFDSKTLNSANRLALIDSILMPCKHYENKYHTPLHYSGMPYLRTHIMKKIRHEMMLFILISALVSIGILWLFFRNFKMVAISLLTVGIGVVWTMALMYALGYKITVLTSLLAPLIMVIGIPNCIFFINRYRKALVENQNRNKAIEVMVSSMALTLLIANVTTAIGFAVLYYTNSAILQEFGITASMGVMLTFLITLITMPLVLHYINEPFEKTKKTTEWKWITLFLNRIETFVFHKRKTIYILTICISILGFWGMNYISLNGYVIDDFPKNDIAYTDMRFFENYFAGVLPFECIIKTQDSNGIFKNNARVLYKIKRLERMMHQYPQFSEPLSLVSGIKLAHQMDRGDSKFYSLPAVEDLKDLYERNSQTETPNPWLKPYLNAQQSQTRVSFQIADIGSLKFNALLNEIKPRIDSIFPLNTYTTVLTGHSRVFLKSQSYLQQNLIESLIIEIILIALVGLLLFRSLSIIVLSKLPCLLPLLITAGIMGFADIAFKPSTILIFSIAFGISSDGTVYFLTRFRNEIKRGLKFHEAIRVSIYETGQSMVFTTIILFFGFIVFGFSSFGGTSALGILVSITLVMALLANLILLPCILISLQNRIKPIKEHITPNTIIDDEHH
;
A
#
# COMPACT_ATOMS: atom_id res chain seq x y z
N MET A 1 10.85 -12.38 -40.27
CA MET A 1 10.47 -11.38 -41.28
C MET A 1 10.05 -10.05 -40.65
N ILE A 2 9.09 -10.00 -39.73
CA ILE A 2 8.58 -8.76 -39.07
C ILE A 2 9.70 -7.92 -38.42
N TRP A 3 10.60 -8.53 -37.68
CA TRP A 3 11.69 -7.82 -36.98
C TRP A 3 12.73 -7.21 -37.94
N LYS A 4 12.96 -7.81 -39.09
CA LYS A 4 13.81 -7.23 -40.14
C LYS A 4 13.16 -5.99 -40.76
N TYR A 5 11.86 -6.04 -41.07
CA TYR A 5 11.12 -4.86 -41.54
C TYR A 5 11.14 -3.74 -40.54
N LEU A 6 10.95 -4.05 -39.22
CA LEU A 6 11.03 -3.05 -38.16
C LEU A 6 12.40 -2.36 -38.16
N THR A 7 13.51 -3.10 -38.23
CA THR A 7 14.85 -2.50 -38.23
C THR A 7 15.11 -1.66 -39.46
N GLN A 8 14.63 -2.07 -40.62
CA GLN A 8 14.73 -1.27 -41.85
C GLN A 8 13.91 0.02 -41.75
N CYS A 9 12.67 -0.06 -41.28
CA CYS A 9 11.82 1.12 -41.05
C CYS A 9 12.46 2.10 -40.04
N LEU A 10 12.97 1.60 -38.91
CA LEU A 10 13.69 2.42 -37.91
C LEU A 10 14.95 3.06 -38.50
N SER A 11 15.65 2.38 -39.41
CA SER A 11 16.86 2.92 -40.00
C SER A 11 16.56 3.97 -41.10
N GLN A 12 15.44 3.87 -41.81
CA GLN A 12 15.01 4.81 -42.84
C GLN A 12 14.41 6.10 -42.22
N PHE A 13 13.57 5.96 -41.21
CA PHE A 13 12.78 7.08 -40.64
C PHE A 13 13.27 7.52 -39.27
N LYS A 14 14.59 7.51 -39.01
CA LYS A 14 15.19 7.81 -37.67
C LYS A 14 14.69 9.12 -37.09
N LEU A 15 14.67 10.19 -37.90
CA LEU A 15 14.29 11.52 -37.41
C LEU A 15 12.83 11.57 -36.97
N LEU A 16 11.95 10.91 -37.76
CA LEU A 16 10.51 10.85 -37.46
C LEU A 16 10.25 10.12 -36.14
N PHE A 17 10.92 9.00 -35.90
CA PHE A 17 10.82 8.27 -34.63
C PHE A 17 11.34 9.09 -33.45
N TRP A 18 12.43 9.84 -33.61
CA TRP A 18 12.92 10.72 -32.57
C TRP A 18 11.94 11.84 -32.25
N ILE A 19 11.38 12.52 -33.28
CA ILE A 19 10.36 13.54 -33.10
C ILE A 19 9.15 12.97 -32.37
N PHE A 20 8.69 11.77 -32.76
CA PHE A 20 7.57 11.08 -32.13
C PHE A 20 7.83 10.79 -30.65
N ILE A 21 8.98 10.18 -30.30
CA ILE A 21 9.33 9.86 -28.91
C ILE A 21 9.44 11.14 -28.08
N ILE A 22 10.13 12.17 -28.57
CA ILE A 22 10.32 13.43 -27.86
C ILE A 22 8.98 14.13 -27.62
N SER A 23 8.12 14.23 -28.67
CA SER A 23 6.81 14.87 -28.57
C SER A 23 5.91 14.19 -27.54
N ILE A 24 5.82 12.85 -27.57
CA ILE A 24 5.03 12.11 -26.58
C ILE A 24 5.64 12.26 -25.19
N THR A 25 6.96 12.23 -25.05
CA THR A 25 7.63 12.36 -23.74
C THR A 25 7.40 13.74 -23.13
N LEU A 26 7.41 14.81 -23.93
CA LEU A 26 7.08 16.16 -23.47
C LEU A 26 5.61 16.25 -22.99
N GLY A 27 4.67 15.73 -23.79
CA GLY A 27 3.26 15.65 -23.39
C GLY A 27 3.05 14.81 -22.13
N ALA A 28 3.71 13.65 -22.05
CA ALA A 28 3.70 12.78 -20.88
C ALA A 28 4.26 13.48 -19.64
N SER A 29 5.34 14.23 -19.77
CA SER A 29 5.94 14.99 -18.66
C SER A 29 4.99 16.04 -18.07
N TYR A 30 4.21 16.70 -18.94
CA TYR A 30 3.15 17.62 -18.49
C TYR A 30 2.06 16.90 -17.69
N TRP A 31 1.63 15.71 -18.11
CA TRP A 31 0.66 14.90 -17.35
C TRP A 31 1.21 14.43 -16.00
N VAL A 32 2.47 14.02 -15.96
CA VAL A 32 3.13 13.59 -14.73
C VAL A 32 3.17 14.70 -13.68
N SER A 33 3.36 15.97 -14.09
CA SER A 33 3.38 17.10 -13.14
C SER A 33 2.03 17.37 -12.47
N ASN A 34 0.92 16.89 -13.07
CA ASN A 34 -0.44 17.07 -12.59
C ASN A 34 -0.99 15.86 -11.81
N ILE A 35 -0.19 14.82 -11.57
CA ILE A 35 -0.66 13.64 -10.82
C ILE A 35 -0.90 14.02 -9.37
N GLU A 36 -2.14 13.78 -8.93
CA GLU A 36 -2.51 13.96 -7.52
C GLU A 36 -2.09 12.79 -6.66
N MET A 37 -1.84 13.08 -5.39
CA MET A 37 -1.65 12.05 -4.37
C MET A 37 -2.98 11.75 -3.66
N SER A 38 -3.34 10.49 -3.50
CA SER A 38 -4.54 10.05 -2.79
C SER A 38 -4.21 9.21 -1.56
N TYR A 39 -5.00 9.39 -0.50
CA TYR A 39 -4.85 8.70 0.79
C TYR A 39 -6.18 8.23 1.35
N GLU A 40 -7.08 7.83 0.49
CA GLU A 40 -8.34 7.24 0.92
C GLU A 40 -8.12 5.75 1.27
N PHE A 41 -7.84 5.46 2.54
CA PHE A 41 -7.82 4.07 3.02
C PHE A 41 -9.15 3.33 2.82
N ALA A 42 -10.25 4.06 2.71
CA ALA A 42 -11.57 3.48 2.48
C ALA A 42 -11.75 2.85 1.08
N LYS A 43 -10.92 3.18 0.10
CA LYS A 43 -10.98 2.58 -1.25
C LYS A 43 -10.36 1.18 -1.36
N ILE A 44 -9.98 0.57 -0.25
CA ILE A 44 -9.43 -0.79 -0.26
C ILE A 44 -10.54 -1.82 -0.51
N LEU A 45 -11.79 -1.55 -0.04
CA LEU A 45 -12.94 -2.41 -0.33
C LEU A 45 -13.54 -2.11 -1.71
N PRO A 46 -14.09 -3.13 -2.40
CA PRO A 46 -14.87 -2.94 -3.61
C PRO A 46 -16.09 -2.05 -3.37
N ALA A 47 -16.49 -1.27 -4.38
CA ALA A 47 -17.63 -0.36 -4.28
C ALA A 47 -19.00 -1.09 -4.10
N ASP A 48 -19.05 -2.34 -4.49
CA ASP A 48 -20.23 -3.23 -4.37
C ASP A 48 -20.27 -4.01 -3.05
N ASP A 49 -19.19 -3.96 -2.25
CA ASP A 49 -19.15 -4.61 -0.93
C ASP A 49 -20.26 -4.07 0.00
N PRO A 50 -21.01 -4.94 0.69
CA PRO A 50 -22.08 -4.54 1.59
C PRO A 50 -21.63 -3.57 2.71
N ASP A 51 -20.46 -3.80 3.30
CA ASP A 51 -19.94 -2.93 4.37
C ASP A 51 -19.46 -1.57 3.82
N TYR A 52 -18.96 -1.53 2.58
CA TYR A 52 -18.65 -0.26 1.92
C TYR A 52 -19.89 0.57 1.63
N LYS A 53 -20.98 -0.07 1.15
CA LYS A 53 -22.27 0.60 0.95
C LYS A 53 -22.83 1.14 2.25
N VAL A 54 -22.80 0.33 3.31
CA VAL A 54 -23.21 0.75 4.65
C VAL A 54 -22.41 1.95 5.14
N TYR A 55 -21.08 1.95 4.93
CA TYR A 55 -20.21 3.06 5.29
C TYR A 55 -20.50 4.31 4.44
N SER A 56 -20.77 4.15 3.17
CA SER A 56 -21.15 5.24 2.27
C SER A 56 -22.48 5.88 2.68
N ASP A 57 -23.49 5.07 3.04
CA ASP A 57 -24.77 5.53 3.58
C ASP A 57 -24.59 6.28 4.90
N PHE A 58 -23.72 5.77 5.78
CA PHE A 58 -23.36 6.45 7.01
C PHE A 58 -22.76 7.84 6.73
N LYS A 59 -21.77 7.92 5.83
CA LYS A 59 -21.15 9.21 5.45
C LYS A 59 -22.17 10.21 4.89
N SER A 60 -23.13 9.75 4.09
CA SER A 60 -24.17 10.62 3.51
C SER A 60 -25.12 11.14 4.57
N THR A 61 -25.39 10.37 5.63
CA THR A 61 -26.38 10.69 6.68
C THR A 61 -25.77 11.52 7.82
N PHE A 62 -24.59 11.14 8.31
CA PHE A 62 -23.98 11.71 9.52
C PHE A 62 -22.67 12.47 9.28
N GLY A 63 -22.20 12.52 8.03
CA GLY A 63 -20.91 13.11 7.68
C GLY A 63 -19.75 12.12 7.80
N GLU A 64 -18.54 12.61 7.49
CA GLU A 64 -17.31 11.80 7.51
C GLU A 64 -16.83 11.63 8.97
N ASP A 65 -16.48 10.40 9.37
CA ASP A 65 -16.03 10.06 10.73
C ASP A 65 -14.53 10.33 10.97
N GLY A 66 -13.75 10.46 9.92
CA GLY A 66 -12.29 10.68 9.97
C GLY A 66 -11.84 12.13 9.92
N VAL A 67 -12.65 13.10 10.39
CA VAL A 67 -12.35 14.55 10.30
C VAL A 67 -11.72 15.12 11.58
N LEU A 68 -11.59 14.34 12.64
CA LEU A 68 -11.04 14.76 13.92
C LEU A 68 -9.54 14.51 13.99
N MET A 69 -8.77 15.53 14.34
CA MET A 69 -7.39 15.47 14.81
C MET A 69 -7.37 15.78 16.32
N VAL A 70 -6.58 15.04 17.06
CA VAL A 70 -6.39 15.27 18.51
C VAL A 70 -4.95 15.66 18.80
N ILE A 71 -4.79 16.62 19.69
CA ILE A 71 -3.50 17.10 20.19
C ILE A 71 -3.51 16.88 21.70
N GLY A 72 -2.55 16.11 22.21
CA GLY A 72 -2.47 15.74 23.62
C GLY A 72 -1.20 16.24 24.29
N VAL A 73 -1.32 16.60 25.57
CA VAL A 73 -0.20 16.92 26.43
C VAL A 73 -0.33 16.19 27.77
N LYS A 74 0.75 15.60 28.25
CA LYS A 74 0.84 15.04 29.60
C LYS A 74 1.73 15.95 30.45
N ASP A 75 1.11 16.64 31.39
CA ASP A 75 1.81 17.61 32.23
C ASP A 75 1.17 17.71 33.62
N SER A 76 1.86 17.24 34.65
CA SER A 76 1.40 17.34 36.04
C SER A 76 1.34 18.79 36.55
N THR A 77 2.07 19.70 35.95
CA THR A 77 2.13 21.13 36.27
C THR A 77 1.26 21.99 35.32
N PHE A 78 0.35 21.38 34.59
CA PHE A 78 -0.50 22.08 33.61
C PHE A 78 -1.33 23.21 34.23
N PHE A 79 -1.85 23.04 35.45
CA PHE A 79 -2.68 24.03 36.14
C PHE A 79 -1.85 25.19 36.74
N THR A 80 -1.01 25.82 35.91
CA THR A 80 -0.35 27.10 36.17
C THR A 80 -0.88 28.16 35.21
N ALA A 81 -0.95 29.44 35.67
CA ALA A 81 -1.56 30.53 34.89
C ALA A 81 -1.00 30.63 33.46
N ASN A 82 0.32 30.55 33.31
CA ASN A 82 0.96 30.66 32.02
C ASN A 82 0.58 29.52 31.05
N LYS A 83 0.60 28.26 31.55
CA LYS A 83 0.31 27.08 30.71
C LYS A 83 -1.16 27.02 30.31
N ILE A 84 -2.08 27.28 31.25
CA ILE A 84 -3.52 27.28 31.00
C ILE A 84 -3.86 28.36 29.97
N ASN A 85 -3.35 29.59 30.17
CA ASN A 85 -3.63 30.69 29.27
C ASN A 85 -3.07 30.46 27.88
N ASP A 86 -1.85 29.96 27.76
CA ASP A 86 -1.27 29.64 26.45
C ASP A 86 -2.01 28.48 25.76
N TRP A 87 -2.49 27.47 26.50
CA TRP A 87 -3.31 26.40 25.97
C TRP A 87 -4.68 26.88 25.49
N PHE A 88 -5.29 27.79 26.22
CA PHE A 88 -6.51 28.46 25.82
C PHE A 88 -6.31 29.27 24.55
N LEU A 89 -5.27 30.10 24.49
CA LEU A 89 -4.93 30.92 23.32
C LEU A 89 -4.57 30.04 22.11
N LEU A 90 -3.84 28.94 22.34
CA LEU A 90 -3.56 27.94 21.31
C LEU A 90 -4.87 27.38 20.73
N THR A 91 -5.81 26.96 21.59
CA THR A 91 -7.10 26.43 21.14
C THR A 91 -7.88 27.45 20.30
N GLN A 92 -7.92 28.73 20.73
CA GLN A 92 -8.56 29.81 19.98
C GLN A 92 -7.88 30.07 18.62
N LYS A 93 -6.55 30.09 18.61
CA LYS A 93 -5.77 30.28 17.38
C LYS A 93 -6.03 29.14 16.39
N LEU A 94 -6.09 27.89 16.87
CA LEU A 94 -6.42 26.76 16.01
C LEU A 94 -7.85 26.86 15.44
N LYS A 95 -8.82 27.30 16.24
CA LYS A 95 -10.21 27.51 15.82
C LYS A 95 -10.35 28.58 14.74
N SER A 96 -9.49 29.58 14.73
CA SER A 96 -9.51 30.68 13.74
C SER A 96 -8.89 30.34 12.40
N LEU A 97 -8.24 29.18 12.24
CA LEU A 97 -7.60 28.76 10.99
C LEU A 97 -8.65 28.44 9.93
N ASN A 98 -8.43 28.93 8.72
CA ASN A 98 -9.31 28.66 7.58
C ASN A 98 -9.24 27.16 7.20
N GLY A 99 -10.39 26.48 7.13
CA GLY A 99 -10.50 25.03 6.90
C GLY A 99 -10.66 24.21 8.20
N ILE A 100 -10.65 24.86 9.36
CA ILE A 100 -11.04 24.25 10.64
C ILE A 100 -12.49 24.62 10.94
N GLN A 101 -13.32 23.60 11.14
CA GLN A 101 -14.72 23.77 11.50
C GLN A 101 -14.85 24.12 13.00
N ASN A 102 -14.07 23.47 13.86
CA ASN A 102 -14.07 23.73 15.28
C ASN A 102 -12.75 23.23 15.93
N ALA A 103 -12.34 23.89 17.03
CA ALA A 103 -11.27 23.44 17.90
C ALA A 103 -11.75 23.58 19.35
N VAL A 104 -11.70 22.49 20.10
CA VAL A 104 -12.24 22.41 21.47
C VAL A 104 -11.23 21.75 22.39
N SER A 105 -10.91 22.41 23.49
CA SER A 105 -10.25 21.84 24.67
C SER A 105 -11.21 21.84 25.85
N VAL A 106 -10.86 21.20 26.95
CA VAL A 106 -11.69 21.27 28.15
C VAL A 106 -11.91 22.70 28.61
N LEU A 107 -10.93 23.59 28.41
CA LEU A 107 -11.02 25.02 28.78
C LEU A 107 -12.02 25.83 27.97
N THR A 108 -12.21 25.45 26.70
CA THR A 108 -13.16 26.10 25.76
C THR A 108 -14.44 25.30 25.56
N ALA A 109 -14.56 24.17 26.24
CA ALA A 109 -15.76 23.36 26.25
C ALA A 109 -16.91 24.12 26.94
N LEU A 110 -18.14 23.73 26.61
CA LEU A 110 -19.32 24.47 27.06
C LEU A 110 -19.87 23.87 28.34
N LYS A 111 -20.03 24.69 29.35
CA LYS A 111 -20.88 24.47 30.51
C LYS A 111 -22.21 25.23 30.32
N GLY A 112 -23.22 24.88 31.08
CA GLY A 112 -24.49 25.56 30.96
C GLY A 112 -25.25 25.56 32.27
N HIS A 113 -26.18 26.50 32.39
CA HIS A 113 -27.12 26.61 33.46
C HIS A 113 -28.50 26.97 32.94
N ARG A 114 -29.52 26.68 33.70
CA ARG A 114 -30.88 27.10 33.36
C ARG A 114 -31.03 28.58 33.74
N ASN A 115 -31.50 29.37 32.80
CA ASN A 115 -31.93 30.75 33.09
C ASN A 115 -33.34 30.69 33.74
N ASP A 116 -33.46 31.15 34.98
CA ASP A 116 -34.72 31.09 35.73
C ASP A 116 -35.85 31.93 35.11
N SER A 117 -35.53 32.96 34.34
CA SER A 117 -36.54 33.84 33.70
C SER A 117 -37.10 33.23 32.40
N THR A 118 -36.25 32.57 31.61
CA THR A 118 -36.62 32.02 30.33
C THR A 118 -36.85 30.50 30.37
N LEU A 119 -36.46 29.83 31.44
CA LEU A 119 -36.44 28.39 31.63
C LEU A 119 -35.63 27.65 30.53
N LYS A 120 -34.83 28.36 29.77
CA LYS A 120 -33.95 27.79 28.71
C LYS A 120 -32.54 27.54 29.24
N ILE A 121 -31.86 26.60 28.60
CA ILE A 121 -30.45 26.32 28.93
C ILE A 121 -29.59 27.38 28.22
N GLU A 122 -28.85 28.15 28.94
CA GLU A 122 -27.81 29.05 28.46
C GLU A 122 -26.45 28.36 28.60
N THR A 123 -25.59 28.55 27.60
CA THR A 123 -24.28 27.90 27.55
C THR A 123 -23.18 28.91 27.42
N GLU A 124 -22.12 28.72 28.20
CA GLU A 124 -20.91 29.52 28.22
C GLU A 124 -19.67 28.62 28.24
N PRO A 125 -18.54 29.05 27.73
CA PRO A 125 -17.29 28.27 27.87
C PRO A 125 -16.78 28.31 29.30
N PHE A 126 -15.95 27.32 29.70
CA PHE A 126 -15.30 27.35 31.01
C PHE A 126 -14.37 28.54 31.19
N MET A 127 -13.70 28.96 30.10
CA MET A 127 -12.87 30.17 30.07
C MET A 127 -13.31 31.05 28.89
N GLU A 128 -13.58 32.31 29.20
CA GLU A 128 -13.83 33.36 28.17
C GLU A 128 -12.59 34.21 27.94
N SER A 129 -11.75 34.37 28.97
CA SER A 129 -10.54 35.16 28.95
C SER A 129 -9.45 34.50 29.80
N PRO A 130 -8.17 34.89 29.62
CA PRO A 130 -7.06 34.39 30.39
C PRO A 130 -7.25 34.61 31.88
N VAL A 131 -6.93 33.61 32.71
CA VAL A 131 -6.99 33.67 34.19
C VAL A 131 -5.74 34.32 34.75
N ALA A 132 -5.91 35.16 35.76
CA ALA A 132 -4.81 35.92 36.36
C ALA A 132 -4.39 35.42 37.74
N SER A 133 -5.30 34.83 38.54
CA SER A 133 -5.05 34.48 39.93
C SER A 133 -5.02 32.97 40.19
N LEU A 134 -4.28 32.54 41.21
CA LEU A 134 -4.23 31.15 41.64
C LEU A 134 -5.61 30.65 42.13
N SER A 135 -6.39 31.54 42.74
CA SER A 135 -7.75 31.23 43.23
C SER A 135 -8.70 30.92 42.05
N GLU A 136 -8.60 31.66 40.93
CA GLU A 136 -9.38 31.36 39.71
C GLU A 136 -9.02 30.00 39.15
N ILE A 137 -7.74 29.64 39.12
CA ILE A 137 -7.27 28.34 38.60
C ILE A 137 -7.81 27.20 39.49
N GLN A 138 -7.79 27.33 40.81
CA GLN A 138 -8.33 26.33 41.73
C GLN A 138 -9.84 26.18 41.54
N LYS A 139 -10.56 27.28 41.40
CA LYS A 139 -12.00 27.30 41.11
C LYS A 139 -12.31 26.62 39.78
N LEU A 140 -11.58 26.96 38.71
CA LEU A 140 -11.70 26.34 37.39
C LEU A 140 -11.46 24.82 37.46
N LYS A 141 -10.41 24.38 38.12
CA LYS A 141 -10.11 22.96 38.31
C LYS A 141 -11.22 22.20 39.05
N ALA A 142 -11.76 22.78 40.10
CA ALA A 142 -12.88 22.21 40.87
C ALA A 142 -14.15 22.16 40.02
N GLU A 143 -14.41 23.19 39.22
CA GLU A 143 -15.55 23.25 38.32
C GLU A 143 -15.45 22.19 37.19
N LEU A 144 -14.28 22.02 36.56
CA LEU A 144 -14.07 21.00 35.54
C LEU A 144 -14.35 19.58 36.07
N LEU A 145 -14.05 19.28 37.31
CA LEU A 145 -14.35 17.99 37.95
C LEU A 145 -15.85 17.71 38.07
N ASN A 146 -16.67 18.75 38.10
CA ASN A 146 -18.13 18.62 38.16
C ASN A 146 -18.81 18.29 36.84
N TRP A 147 -18.03 18.20 35.73
CA TRP A 147 -18.56 17.89 34.39
C TRP A 147 -18.07 16.55 33.86
N PRO A 148 -18.72 15.42 34.19
CA PRO A 148 -18.25 14.07 33.84
C PRO A 148 -18.11 13.82 32.36
N ILE A 149 -18.89 14.53 31.51
CA ILE A 149 -18.85 14.34 30.05
C ILE A 149 -17.48 14.60 29.45
N TYR A 150 -16.68 15.50 30.02
CA TYR A 150 -15.37 15.88 29.51
C TYR A 150 -14.25 15.03 30.08
N LYS A 151 -14.49 14.33 31.22
CA LYS A 151 -13.55 13.41 31.83
C LYS A 151 -13.32 12.21 30.87
N HIS A 152 -12.06 11.83 30.70
CA HIS A 152 -11.60 10.76 29.78
C HIS A 152 -11.94 10.98 28.29
N LYS A 153 -12.36 12.21 27.90
CA LYS A 153 -12.59 12.59 26.49
C LYS A 153 -11.75 13.80 26.07
N LEU A 154 -11.71 14.84 26.88
CA LEU A 154 -10.88 16.02 26.66
C LEU A 154 -9.84 16.23 27.75
N TRP A 155 -10.01 15.55 28.87
CA TRP A 155 -9.15 15.65 30.06
C TRP A 155 -9.14 14.33 30.83
N ASP A 156 -7.94 13.85 31.15
CA ASP A 156 -7.74 12.77 32.12
C ASP A 156 -7.08 13.33 33.37
N PRO A 157 -7.87 13.54 34.44
CA PRO A 157 -7.35 14.11 35.70
C PRO A 157 -6.40 13.16 36.44
N GLU A 158 -6.51 11.84 36.25
CA GLU A 158 -5.73 10.83 36.98
C GLU A 158 -4.29 10.77 36.41
N HIS A 159 -4.16 10.87 35.08
CA HIS A 159 -2.86 10.83 34.41
C HIS A 159 -2.32 12.20 33.99
N HIS A 160 -3.02 13.29 34.36
CA HIS A 160 -2.66 14.67 34.00
C HIS A 160 -2.52 14.90 32.48
N VAL A 161 -3.47 14.36 31.70
CA VAL A 161 -3.47 14.49 30.24
C VAL A 161 -4.56 15.47 29.80
N MET A 162 -4.20 16.44 28.99
CA MET A 162 -5.11 17.40 28.35
C MET A 162 -5.15 17.23 26.85
N LEU A 163 -6.34 17.38 26.24
CA LEU A 163 -6.55 17.28 24.81
C LEU A 163 -7.12 18.56 24.20
N ILE A 164 -6.74 18.82 22.95
CA ILE A 164 -7.46 19.66 22.00
C ILE A 164 -7.98 18.76 20.89
N GLY A 165 -9.28 18.75 20.65
CA GLY A 165 -9.90 18.16 19.46
C GLY A 165 -10.05 19.22 18.39
N VAL A 166 -9.50 18.97 17.20
CA VAL A 166 -9.59 19.88 16.02
C VAL A 166 -10.38 19.16 14.95
N THR A 167 -11.55 19.72 14.60
CA THR A 167 -12.44 19.17 13.56
C THR A 167 -12.21 19.94 12.26
N PHE A 168 -11.91 19.21 11.20
CA PHE A 168 -11.66 19.77 9.87
C PHE A 168 -12.96 19.89 9.07
N ASP A 169 -12.98 20.88 8.15
CA ASP A 169 -13.95 20.87 7.07
C ASP A 169 -13.62 19.75 6.08
N SER A 170 -14.62 18.93 5.73
CA SER A 170 -14.43 17.77 4.86
C SER A 170 -13.93 18.14 3.46
N LYS A 171 -14.30 19.32 2.93
CA LYS A 171 -13.83 19.79 1.61
C LYS A 171 -12.34 20.10 1.64
N THR A 172 -11.90 20.80 2.68
CA THR A 172 -10.49 21.18 2.87
C THR A 172 -9.64 19.94 3.16
N LEU A 173 -10.14 19.01 3.97
CA LEU A 173 -9.47 17.76 4.31
C LEU A 173 -9.15 16.89 3.07
N ASN A 174 -10.03 16.89 2.08
CA ASN A 174 -9.89 16.10 0.85
C ASN A 174 -9.21 16.87 -0.29
N SER A 175 -8.70 18.07 -0.04
CA SER A 175 -7.99 18.91 -1.00
C SER A 175 -6.46 18.91 -0.81
N ALA A 176 -5.73 19.41 -1.78
CA ALA A 176 -4.27 19.60 -1.70
C ALA A 176 -3.85 20.58 -0.57
N ASN A 177 -4.75 21.48 -0.16
CA ASN A 177 -4.51 22.50 0.88
C ASN A 177 -4.37 21.87 2.28
N ARG A 178 -4.75 20.61 2.47
CA ARG A 178 -4.59 19.88 3.74
C ARG A 178 -3.15 19.90 4.27
N LEU A 179 -2.15 19.79 3.40
CA LEU A 179 -0.74 19.81 3.82
C LEU A 179 -0.38 21.13 4.50
N ALA A 180 -0.72 22.24 3.86
CA ALA A 180 -0.46 23.58 4.39
C ALA A 180 -1.25 23.83 5.69
N LEU A 181 -2.50 23.33 5.76
CA LEU A 181 -3.33 23.49 6.96
C LEU A 181 -2.75 22.73 8.16
N ILE A 182 -2.33 21.46 7.97
CA ILE A 182 -1.68 20.70 9.06
C ILE A 182 -0.39 21.39 9.51
N ASP A 183 0.41 21.92 8.58
CA ASP A 183 1.63 22.69 8.96
C ASP A 183 1.28 23.96 9.74
N SER A 184 0.18 24.63 9.38
CA SER A 184 -0.32 25.81 10.12
C SER A 184 -0.81 25.46 11.53
N ILE A 185 -1.30 24.25 11.76
CA ILE A 185 -1.66 23.73 13.09
C ILE A 185 -0.40 23.38 13.88
N LEU A 186 0.56 22.68 13.26
CA LEU A 186 1.76 22.23 13.96
C LEU A 186 2.69 23.36 14.39
N MET A 187 2.72 24.48 13.64
CA MET A 187 3.59 25.62 13.95
C MET A 187 3.32 26.24 15.33
N PRO A 188 2.09 26.65 15.70
CA PRO A 188 1.81 27.16 17.06
C PRO A 188 1.95 26.07 18.13
N CYS A 189 1.68 24.81 17.82
CA CYS A 189 1.90 23.69 18.73
C CYS A 189 3.38 23.53 19.08
N LYS A 190 4.28 23.58 18.09
CA LYS A 190 5.74 23.55 18.34
C LYS A 190 6.23 24.75 19.14
N HIS A 191 5.59 25.92 18.98
CA HIS A 191 5.91 27.06 19.81
C HIS A 191 5.60 26.78 21.30
N TYR A 192 4.45 26.17 21.57
CA TYR A 192 4.06 25.74 22.94
C TYR A 192 5.04 24.69 23.50
N GLU A 193 5.40 23.66 22.70
CA GLU A 193 6.39 22.62 23.07
C GLU A 193 7.73 23.24 23.48
N ASN A 194 8.25 24.15 22.63
CA ASN A 194 9.55 24.80 22.87
C ASN A 194 9.53 25.70 24.11
N LYS A 195 8.40 26.41 24.35
CA LYS A 195 8.26 27.32 25.49
C LYS A 195 8.24 26.58 26.84
N TYR A 196 7.60 25.41 26.87
CA TYR A 196 7.40 24.66 28.11
C TYR A 196 8.24 23.39 28.23
N HIS A 197 9.03 23.07 27.21
CA HIS A 197 9.83 21.85 27.09
C HIS A 197 8.99 20.57 27.36
N THR A 198 7.73 20.60 26.94
CA THR A 198 6.77 19.50 27.12
C THR A 198 6.34 18.99 25.76
N PRO A 199 6.58 17.72 25.41
CA PRO A 199 6.20 17.19 24.10
C PRO A 199 4.68 17.16 23.96
N LEU A 200 4.20 17.54 22.77
CA LEU A 200 2.82 17.35 22.36
C LEU A 200 2.71 16.08 21.50
N HIS A 201 1.61 15.37 21.66
CA HIS A 201 1.29 14.18 20.91
C HIS A 201 0.16 14.46 19.94
N TYR A 202 0.26 13.92 18.71
CA TYR A 202 -0.68 14.21 17.65
C TYR A 202 -1.28 12.92 17.11
N SER A 203 -2.60 12.86 16.92
CA SER A 203 -3.25 11.72 16.31
C SER A 203 -4.55 12.10 15.61
N GLY A 204 -5.23 11.10 15.05
CA GLY A 204 -6.42 11.25 14.23
C GLY A 204 -6.13 11.14 12.75
N MET A 205 -7.16 10.78 11.98
CA MET A 205 -7.01 10.49 10.55
C MET A 205 -6.42 11.64 9.71
N PRO A 206 -6.75 12.94 9.96
CA PRO A 206 -6.15 14.05 9.22
C PRO A 206 -4.63 14.13 9.39
N TYR A 207 -4.15 13.97 10.62
CA TYR A 207 -2.71 13.99 10.93
C TYR A 207 -2.00 12.77 10.34
N LEU A 208 -2.50 11.56 10.62
CA LEU A 208 -1.90 10.31 10.14
C LEU A 208 -1.80 10.28 8.62
N ARG A 209 -2.89 10.61 7.92
CA ARG A 209 -2.88 10.68 6.45
C ARG A 209 -1.84 11.65 5.92
N THR A 210 -1.69 12.82 6.54
CA THR A 210 -0.74 13.85 6.11
C THR A 210 0.70 13.42 6.41
N HIS A 211 0.95 12.82 7.57
CA HIS A 211 2.26 12.29 7.95
C HIS A 211 2.73 11.20 6.98
N ILE A 212 1.87 10.22 6.72
CA ILE A 212 2.12 9.17 5.71
C ILE A 212 2.48 9.78 4.36
N MET A 213 1.72 10.78 3.93
CA MET A 213 1.90 11.47 2.65
C MET A 213 3.27 12.13 2.51
N LYS A 214 3.66 12.91 3.49
CA LYS A 214 4.98 13.57 3.48
C LYS A 214 6.09 12.52 3.39
N LYS A 215 5.95 11.43 4.13
CA LYS A 215 6.90 10.34 4.17
C LYS A 215 7.00 9.59 2.82
N ILE A 216 5.85 9.24 2.23
CA ILE A 216 5.81 8.59 0.90
C ILE A 216 6.46 9.46 -0.17
N ARG A 217 6.12 10.76 -0.20
CA ARG A 217 6.72 11.70 -1.16
C ARG A 217 8.24 11.76 -1.03
N HIS A 218 8.73 11.80 0.18
CA HIS A 218 10.17 11.82 0.45
C HIS A 218 10.84 10.49 0.02
N GLU A 219 10.26 9.36 0.42
CA GLU A 219 10.80 8.03 0.06
C GLU A 219 10.74 7.77 -1.45
N MET A 220 9.66 8.13 -2.13
CA MET A 220 9.54 7.98 -3.58
C MET A 220 10.69 8.69 -4.31
N MET A 221 10.99 9.94 -3.95
CA MET A 221 12.09 10.69 -4.55
C MET A 221 13.44 10.05 -4.23
N LEU A 222 13.64 9.62 -2.98
CA LEU A 222 14.85 8.95 -2.53
C LEU A 222 15.06 7.62 -3.28
N PHE A 223 14.02 6.80 -3.44
CA PHE A 223 14.10 5.52 -4.16
C PHE A 223 14.38 5.70 -5.64
N ILE A 224 13.80 6.69 -6.31
CA ILE A 224 14.12 7.01 -7.70
C ILE A 224 15.60 7.38 -7.82
N LEU A 225 16.09 8.22 -6.93
CA LEU A 225 17.50 8.64 -6.93
C LEU A 225 18.46 7.46 -6.66
N ILE A 226 18.22 6.69 -5.59
CA ILE A 226 19.07 5.56 -5.23
C ILE A 226 19.01 4.47 -6.31
N SER A 227 17.83 4.15 -6.84
CA SER A 227 17.69 3.17 -7.94
C SER A 227 18.42 3.63 -9.19
N ALA A 228 18.40 4.92 -9.51
CA ALA A 228 19.19 5.47 -10.61
C ALA A 228 20.70 5.34 -10.34
N LEU A 229 21.19 5.70 -9.15
CA LEU A 229 22.59 5.59 -8.78
C LEU A 229 23.08 4.13 -8.78
N VAL A 230 22.31 3.22 -8.20
CA VAL A 230 22.61 1.78 -8.22
C VAL A 230 22.66 1.27 -9.65
N SER A 231 21.70 1.68 -10.48
CA SER A 231 21.66 1.31 -11.90
C SER A 231 22.87 1.83 -12.67
N ILE A 232 23.27 3.09 -12.43
CA ILE A 232 24.50 3.68 -13.01
C ILE A 232 25.71 2.85 -12.61
N GLY A 233 25.86 2.55 -11.33
CA GLY A 233 26.99 1.79 -10.81
C GLY A 233 27.08 0.40 -11.43
N ILE A 234 25.96 -0.32 -11.51
CA ILE A 234 25.92 -1.67 -12.08
C ILE A 234 26.16 -1.64 -13.59
N LEU A 235 25.47 -0.77 -14.32
CA LEU A 235 25.69 -0.63 -15.77
C LEU A 235 27.12 -0.22 -16.10
N TRP A 236 27.72 0.69 -15.32
CA TRP A 236 29.11 1.08 -15.50
C TRP A 236 30.05 -0.09 -15.23
N LEU A 237 29.81 -0.87 -14.18
CA LEU A 237 30.58 -2.06 -13.86
C LEU A 237 30.58 -3.04 -15.05
N PHE A 238 29.41 -3.25 -15.67
CA PHE A 238 29.26 -4.20 -16.77
C PHE A 238 29.76 -3.69 -18.11
N PHE A 239 29.43 -2.46 -18.48
CA PHE A 239 29.74 -1.94 -19.80
C PHE A 239 31.06 -1.20 -19.89
N ARG A 240 31.53 -0.63 -18.77
CA ARG A 240 32.74 0.24 -18.70
C ARG A 240 32.72 1.33 -19.78
N ASN A 241 31.52 1.80 -20.13
CA ASN A 241 31.29 2.79 -21.18
C ASN A 241 30.13 3.70 -20.76
N PHE A 242 30.43 4.96 -20.43
CA PHE A 242 29.45 5.95 -19.99
C PHE A 242 28.33 6.22 -21.01
N LYS A 243 28.63 6.14 -22.31
CA LYS A 243 27.61 6.34 -23.34
C LYS A 243 26.52 5.27 -23.27
N MET A 244 26.90 4.00 -23.08
CA MET A 244 25.95 2.90 -22.93
C MET A 244 25.13 3.01 -21.65
N VAL A 245 25.73 3.46 -20.56
CA VAL A 245 25.03 3.72 -19.29
C VAL A 245 23.99 4.84 -19.46
N ALA A 246 24.41 5.97 -20.03
CA ALA A 246 23.53 7.13 -20.24
C ALA A 246 22.31 6.78 -21.11
N ILE A 247 22.54 6.01 -22.20
CA ILE A 247 21.48 5.58 -23.10
C ILE A 247 20.50 4.63 -22.42
N SER A 248 20.99 3.66 -21.70
CA SER A 248 20.14 2.72 -20.95
C SER A 248 19.25 3.47 -19.95
N LEU A 249 19.82 4.39 -19.20
CA LEU A 249 19.07 5.21 -18.24
C LEU A 249 18.05 6.15 -18.93
N LEU A 250 18.44 6.78 -20.03
CA LEU A 250 17.52 7.64 -20.81
C LEU A 250 16.34 6.83 -21.34
N THR A 251 16.60 5.66 -21.91
CA THR A 251 15.56 4.77 -22.44
C THR A 251 14.57 4.34 -21.35
N VAL A 252 15.09 3.89 -20.22
CA VAL A 252 14.27 3.46 -19.10
C VAL A 252 13.56 4.64 -18.45
N GLY A 253 14.22 5.80 -18.34
CA GLY A 253 13.63 7.05 -17.84
C GLY A 253 12.42 7.48 -18.67
N ILE A 254 12.49 7.40 -20.01
CA ILE A 254 11.33 7.63 -20.89
C ILE A 254 10.21 6.63 -20.55
N GLY A 255 10.53 5.35 -20.34
CA GLY A 255 9.56 4.32 -19.94
C GLY A 255 8.86 4.64 -18.62
N VAL A 256 9.61 5.12 -17.63
CA VAL A 256 9.04 5.57 -16.33
C VAL A 256 8.10 6.74 -16.53
N VAL A 257 8.50 7.78 -17.29
CA VAL A 257 7.64 8.95 -17.57
C VAL A 257 6.35 8.54 -18.28
N TRP A 258 6.43 7.67 -19.27
CA TRP A 258 5.24 7.20 -20.00
C TRP A 258 4.34 6.34 -19.12
N THR A 259 4.90 5.54 -18.22
CA THR A 259 4.13 4.74 -17.25
C THR A 259 3.37 5.64 -16.27
N MET A 260 4.04 6.67 -15.74
CA MET A 260 3.39 7.63 -14.83
C MET A 260 2.33 8.46 -15.56
N ALA A 261 2.59 8.88 -16.82
CA ALA A 261 1.59 9.57 -17.63
C ALA A 261 0.36 8.70 -17.93
N LEU A 262 0.57 7.40 -18.17
CA LEU A 262 -0.52 6.44 -18.33
C LEU A 262 -1.37 6.33 -17.06
N MET A 263 -0.74 6.32 -15.88
CA MET A 263 -1.44 6.33 -14.58
C MET A 263 -2.37 7.56 -14.48
N TYR A 264 -1.87 8.75 -14.87
CA TYR A 264 -2.67 9.98 -14.93
C TYR A 264 -3.83 9.87 -15.93
N ALA A 265 -3.57 9.36 -17.13
CA ALA A 265 -4.58 9.18 -18.18
C ALA A 265 -5.72 8.24 -17.76
N LEU A 266 -5.42 7.24 -16.93
CA LEU A 266 -6.41 6.33 -16.34
C LEU A 266 -7.16 6.95 -15.15
N GLY A 267 -6.83 8.17 -14.73
CA GLY A 267 -7.44 8.85 -13.58
C GLY A 267 -6.96 8.30 -12.23
N TYR A 268 -5.87 7.56 -12.20
CA TYR A 268 -5.33 6.98 -10.98
C TYR A 268 -4.45 7.98 -10.24
N LYS A 269 -4.44 7.88 -8.91
CA LYS A 269 -3.69 8.76 -8.01
C LYS A 269 -2.49 8.02 -7.42
N ILE A 270 -1.47 8.79 -6.97
CA ILE A 270 -0.33 8.19 -6.26
C ILE A 270 -0.79 7.75 -4.86
N THR A 271 -0.70 6.45 -4.61
CA THR A 271 -0.93 5.80 -3.31
C THR A 271 0.39 5.27 -2.74
N VAL A 272 0.36 4.65 -1.55
CA VAL A 272 1.55 3.97 -0.98
C VAL A 272 2.13 2.96 -1.96
N LEU A 273 1.29 2.14 -2.61
CA LEU A 273 1.75 1.11 -3.54
C LEU A 273 2.16 1.69 -4.88
N THR A 274 1.35 2.58 -5.47
CA THR A 274 1.66 3.15 -6.79
C THR A 274 2.87 4.08 -6.76
N SER A 275 3.28 4.59 -5.59
CA SER A 275 4.54 5.34 -5.44
C SER A 275 5.79 4.50 -5.75
N LEU A 276 5.68 3.17 -5.65
CA LEU A 276 6.76 2.25 -5.99
C LEU A 276 6.89 1.99 -7.48
N LEU A 277 5.91 2.39 -8.32
CA LEU A 277 5.90 2.11 -9.76
C LEU A 277 7.11 2.70 -10.48
N ALA A 278 7.45 3.95 -10.21
CA ALA A 278 8.55 4.62 -10.90
C ALA A 278 9.90 3.91 -10.69
N PRO A 279 10.37 3.65 -9.46
CA PRO A 279 11.60 2.91 -9.24
C PRO A 279 11.49 1.44 -9.67
N LEU A 280 10.32 0.81 -9.55
CA LEU A 280 10.07 -0.56 -9.98
C LEU A 280 10.26 -0.73 -11.50
N ILE A 281 9.61 0.12 -12.31
CA ILE A 281 9.73 0.12 -13.77
C ILE A 281 11.18 0.43 -14.20
N MET A 282 11.87 1.31 -13.45
CA MET A 282 13.29 1.56 -13.69
C MET A 282 14.11 0.29 -13.55
N VAL A 283 13.93 -0.45 -12.46
CA VAL A 283 14.69 -1.69 -12.17
C VAL A 283 14.36 -2.79 -13.18
N ILE A 284 13.09 -2.98 -13.56
CA ILE A 284 12.65 -4.02 -14.51
C ILE A 284 13.04 -3.67 -15.95
N GLY A 285 13.11 -2.39 -16.30
CA GLY A 285 13.45 -1.96 -17.65
C GLY A 285 14.92 -2.13 -18.05
N ILE A 286 15.84 -2.02 -17.07
CA ILE A 286 17.29 -2.09 -17.32
C ILE A 286 17.76 -3.41 -17.94
N PRO A 287 17.31 -4.59 -17.49
CA PRO A 287 17.61 -5.87 -18.12
C PRO A 287 17.39 -5.89 -19.63
N ASN A 288 16.30 -5.30 -20.12
CA ASN A 288 16.01 -5.22 -21.56
C ASN A 288 17.14 -4.51 -22.32
N CYS A 289 17.63 -3.39 -21.80
CA CYS A 289 18.74 -2.65 -22.40
C CYS A 289 20.02 -3.49 -22.42
N ILE A 290 20.29 -4.22 -21.36
CA ILE A 290 21.51 -5.05 -21.23
C ILE A 290 21.48 -6.20 -22.23
N PHE A 291 20.37 -6.89 -22.37
CA PHE A 291 20.24 -7.97 -23.36
C PHE A 291 20.49 -7.45 -24.78
N PHE A 292 19.90 -6.30 -25.16
CA PHE A 292 20.14 -5.70 -26.47
C PHE A 292 21.60 -5.29 -26.66
N ILE A 293 22.21 -4.61 -25.68
CA ILE A 293 23.60 -4.17 -25.78
C ILE A 293 24.57 -5.35 -25.87
N ASN A 294 24.38 -6.38 -25.04
CA ASN A 294 25.23 -7.57 -25.07
C ASN A 294 25.14 -8.30 -26.42
N ARG A 295 23.92 -8.47 -26.93
CA ARG A 295 23.75 -9.11 -28.26
C ARG A 295 24.31 -8.26 -29.38
N TYR A 296 24.11 -6.93 -29.33
CA TYR A 296 24.71 -5.99 -30.28
C TYR A 296 26.23 -6.11 -30.29
N ARG A 297 26.89 -6.11 -29.11
CA ARG A 297 28.35 -6.25 -29.01
C ARG A 297 28.85 -7.57 -29.58
N LYS A 298 28.17 -8.68 -29.27
CA LYS A 298 28.52 -9.99 -29.82
C LYS A 298 28.39 -9.99 -31.36
N ALA A 299 27.25 -9.50 -31.88
CA ALA A 299 26.99 -9.42 -33.31
C ALA A 299 27.96 -8.44 -34.03
N LEU A 300 28.39 -7.36 -33.34
CA LEU A 300 29.34 -6.41 -33.89
C LEU A 300 30.74 -7.04 -34.08
N VAL A 301 31.17 -7.87 -33.14
CA VAL A 301 32.43 -8.63 -33.23
C VAL A 301 32.35 -9.70 -34.35
N GLU A 302 31.20 -10.39 -34.48
CA GLU A 302 30.96 -11.43 -35.47
C GLU A 302 30.91 -10.88 -36.90
N ASN A 303 30.18 -9.80 -37.13
CA ASN A 303 29.88 -9.30 -38.49
C ASN A 303 30.72 -8.09 -38.91
N GLN A 304 31.42 -7.43 -38.03
CA GLN A 304 32.23 -6.19 -38.26
C GLN A 304 31.43 -5.08 -38.98
N ASN A 305 30.10 -5.19 -39.05
CA ASN A 305 29.18 -4.24 -39.67
C ASN A 305 28.09 -3.83 -38.70
N ARG A 306 27.97 -2.52 -38.41
CA ARG A 306 27.05 -1.96 -37.44
C ARG A 306 25.58 -2.23 -37.80
N ASN A 307 25.20 -1.97 -39.04
CA ASN A 307 23.81 -2.13 -39.48
C ASN A 307 23.37 -3.59 -39.38
N LYS A 308 24.26 -4.51 -39.80
CA LYS A 308 24.01 -5.94 -39.64
C LYS A 308 23.98 -6.38 -38.17
N ALA A 309 24.84 -5.81 -37.34
CA ALA A 309 24.83 -6.10 -35.91
C ALA A 309 23.51 -5.65 -35.23
N ILE A 310 22.95 -4.49 -35.60
CA ILE A 310 21.65 -4.01 -35.10
C ILE A 310 20.51 -4.93 -35.61
N GLU A 311 20.53 -5.33 -36.86
CA GLU A 311 19.54 -6.26 -37.42
C GLU A 311 19.56 -7.62 -36.68
N VAL A 312 20.74 -8.19 -36.47
CA VAL A 312 20.93 -9.44 -35.75
C VAL A 312 20.51 -9.29 -34.28
N MET A 313 20.80 -8.16 -33.63
CA MET A 313 20.40 -7.86 -32.28
C MET A 313 18.87 -7.91 -32.15
N VAL A 314 18.15 -7.14 -32.98
CA VAL A 314 16.68 -7.07 -32.90
C VAL A 314 16.04 -8.40 -33.28
N SER A 315 16.46 -9.02 -34.43
CA SER A 315 15.85 -10.26 -34.89
C SER A 315 16.03 -11.43 -33.94
N SER A 316 17.15 -11.49 -33.19
CA SER A 316 17.42 -12.57 -32.22
C SER A 316 16.84 -12.35 -30.86
N MET A 317 16.70 -11.09 -30.40
CA MET A 317 16.31 -10.79 -28.99
C MET A 317 14.87 -10.31 -28.84
N ALA A 318 14.30 -9.63 -29.84
CA ALA A 318 13.00 -8.98 -29.69
C ALA A 318 11.89 -9.95 -29.29
N LEU A 319 11.80 -11.13 -29.88
CA LEU A 319 10.78 -12.12 -29.54
C LEU A 319 11.00 -12.68 -28.12
N THR A 320 12.22 -12.99 -27.77
CA THR A 320 12.56 -13.55 -26.46
C THR A 320 12.26 -12.55 -25.34
N LEU A 321 12.63 -11.27 -25.54
CA LEU A 321 12.34 -10.20 -24.60
C LEU A 321 10.85 -9.87 -24.55
N LEU A 322 10.12 -9.91 -25.68
CA LEU A 322 8.68 -9.75 -25.70
C LEU A 322 8.00 -10.78 -24.79
N ILE A 323 8.38 -12.04 -24.92
CA ILE A 323 7.80 -13.12 -24.13
C ILE A 323 8.09 -12.91 -22.64
N ALA A 324 9.32 -12.58 -22.28
CA ALA A 324 9.68 -12.29 -20.90
C ALA A 324 8.87 -11.09 -20.34
N ASN A 325 8.82 -9.99 -21.08
CA ASN A 325 8.01 -8.85 -20.62
C ASN A 325 6.51 -9.17 -20.53
N VAL A 326 5.98 -10.03 -21.41
CA VAL A 326 4.58 -10.52 -21.32
C VAL A 326 4.37 -11.37 -20.06
N THR A 327 5.29 -12.27 -19.73
CA THR A 327 5.17 -13.08 -18.50
C THR A 327 5.24 -12.21 -17.25
N THR A 328 6.15 -11.24 -17.20
CA THR A 328 6.23 -10.26 -16.10
C THR A 328 4.98 -9.36 -16.06
N ALA A 329 4.48 -8.89 -17.21
CA ALA A 329 3.26 -8.10 -17.30
C ALA A 329 2.02 -8.88 -16.81
N ILE A 330 1.93 -10.19 -17.08
CA ILE A 330 0.88 -11.07 -16.56
C ILE A 330 0.96 -11.14 -15.04
N GLY A 331 2.16 -11.26 -14.46
CA GLY A 331 2.35 -11.26 -13.01
C GLY A 331 1.74 -10.02 -12.33
N PHE A 332 1.87 -8.85 -12.96
CA PHE A 332 1.20 -7.63 -12.49
C PHE A 332 -0.29 -7.59 -12.85
N ALA A 333 -0.67 -7.99 -14.06
CA ALA A 333 -2.04 -7.90 -14.55
C ALA A 333 -3.02 -8.74 -13.73
N VAL A 334 -2.57 -9.83 -13.15
CA VAL A 334 -3.38 -10.72 -12.31
C VAL A 334 -3.92 -10.01 -11.06
N LEU A 335 -3.24 -8.98 -10.58
CA LEU A 335 -3.72 -8.15 -9.48
C LEU A 335 -5.03 -7.42 -9.80
N TYR A 336 -5.40 -7.31 -11.07
CA TYR A 336 -6.71 -6.78 -11.49
C TYR A 336 -7.89 -7.64 -11.00
N TYR A 337 -7.67 -8.95 -10.86
CA TYR A 337 -8.69 -9.87 -10.37
C TYR A 337 -8.86 -9.85 -8.84
N THR A 338 -8.02 -9.08 -8.13
CA THR A 338 -8.18 -8.90 -6.69
C THR A 338 -9.34 -7.97 -6.37
N ASN A 339 -9.98 -8.16 -5.22
CA ASN A 339 -11.06 -7.30 -4.73
C ASN A 339 -10.53 -6.03 -4.03
N SER A 340 -9.38 -5.50 -4.47
CA SER A 340 -8.76 -4.29 -3.90
C SER A 340 -8.45 -3.28 -5.00
N ALA A 341 -9.13 -2.13 -4.97
CA ALA A 341 -8.93 -1.08 -5.97
C ALA A 341 -7.46 -0.63 -6.07
N ILE A 342 -6.76 -0.53 -4.95
CA ILE A 342 -5.34 -0.12 -4.92
C ILE A 342 -4.44 -1.15 -5.63
N LEU A 343 -4.70 -2.45 -5.44
CA LEU A 343 -3.97 -3.52 -6.13
C LEU A 343 -4.33 -3.57 -7.62
N GLN A 344 -5.60 -3.34 -7.98
CA GLN A 344 -6.04 -3.26 -9.38
C GLN A 344 -5.35 -2.11 -10.12
N GLU A 345 -5.37 -0.89 -9.55
CA GLU A 345 -4.72 0.29 -10.12
C GLU A 345 -3.21 0.07 -10.29
N PHE A 346 -2.56 -0.48 -9.27
CA PHE A 346 -1.14 -0.84 -9.33
C PHE A 346 -0.86 -1.88 -10.42
N GLY A 347 -1.62 -2.98 -10.44
CA GLY A 347 -1.44 -4.10 -11.36
C GLY A 347 -1.58 -3.70 -12.82
N ILE A 348 -2.64 -2.95 -13.16
CA ILE A 348 -2.87 -2.43 -14.52
C ILE A 348 -1.71 -1.51 -14.93
N THR A 349 -1.38 -0.53 -14.08
CA THR A 349 -0.35 0.45 -14.42
C THR A 349 1.02 -0.19 -14.55
N ALA A 350 1.39 -1.12 -13.65
CA ALA A 350 2.65 -1.84 -13.70
C ALA A 350 2.73 -2.75 -14.94
N SER A 351 1.68 -3.51 -15.24
CA SER A 351 1.62 -4.41 -16.40
C SER A 351 1.80 -3.64 -17.70
N MET A 352 1.02 -2.58 -17.89
CA MET A 352 1.14 -1.73 -19.09
C MET A 352 2.48 -0.98 -19.12
N GLY A 353 3.00 -0.56 -17.96
CA GLY A 353 4.29 0.09 -17.82
C GLY A 353 5.46 -0.79 -18.25
N VAL A 354 5.47 -2.06 -17.87
CA VAL A 354 6.47 -3.05 -18.32
C VAL A 354 6.44 -3.19 -19.85
N MET A 355 5.24 -3.34 -20.43
CA MET A 355 5.08 -3.46 -21.89
C MET A 355 5.49 -2.18 -22.62
N LEU A 356 5.13 -1.00 -22.10
CA LEU A 356 5.55 0.30 -22.67
C LEU A 356 7.08 0.45 -22.62
N THR A 357 7.71 0.12 -21.50
CA THR A 357 9.17 0.20 -21.35
C THR A 357 9.88 -0.74 -22.31
N PHE A 358 9.36 -1.95 -22.53
CA PHE A 358 9.86 -2.86 -23.54
C PHE A 358 9.75 -2.26 -24.95
N LEU A 359 8.58 -1.73 -25.34
CA LEU A 359 8.36 -1.11 -26.63
C LEU A 359 9.28 0.08 -26.86
N ILE A 360 9.44 0.93 -25.86
CA ILE A 360 10.37 2.06 -25.92
C ILE A 360 11.81 1.56 -26.10
N THR A 361 12.21 0.53 -25.37
CA THR A 361 13.56 -0.06 -25.48
C THR A 361 13.78 -0.65 -26.89
N LEU A 362 12.78 -1.36 -27.44
CA LEU A 362 12.83 -1.94 -28.77
C LEU A 362 13.01 -0.89 -29.87
N ILE A 363 12.44 0.31 -29.70
CA ILE A 363 12.56 1.40 -30.65
C ILE A 363 13.83 2.22 -30.41
N THR A 364 14.10 2.63 -29.18
CA THR A 364 15.19 3.56 -28.85
C THR A 364 16.56 2.93 -28.98
N MET A 365 16.73 1.65 -28.59
CA MET A 365 18.04 1.01 -28.63
C MET A 365 18.63 0.93 -30.04
N PRO A 366 17.93 0.44 -31.08
CA PRO A 366 18.42 0.46 -32.45
C PRO A 366 18.73 1.88 -32.95
N LEU A 367 17.86 2.86 -32.65
CA LEU A 367 18.04 4.25 -33.06
C LEU A 367 19.31 4.87 -32.52
N VAL A 368 19.57 4.68 -31.22
CA VAL A 368 20.74 5.28 -30.55
C VAL A 368 22.03 4.58 -30.91
N LEU A 369 22.01 3.24 -31.02
CA LEU A 369 23.21 2.47 -31.37
C LEU A 369 23.73 2.80 -32.79
N HIS A 370 22.91 3.38 -33.65
CA HIS A 370 23.36 3.92 -34.93
C HIS A 370 24.35 5.10 -34.77
N TYR A 371 24.30 5.86 -33.69
CA TYR A 371 25.14 7.04 -33.45
C TYR A 371 26.40 6.74 -32.62
N ILE A 372 26.51 5.51 -32.03
CA ILE A 372 27.63 5.17 -31.16
C ILE A 372 28.73 4.44 -31.95
N ASN A 373 29.93 5.01 -31.95
CA ASN A 373 31.12 4.34 -32.48
C ASN A 373 31.82 3.59 -31.33
N GLU A 374 31.62 2.27 -31.24
CA GLU A 374 32.45 1.43 -30.35
C GLU A 374 33.61 0.80 -31.14
N PRO A 375 34.85 0.91 -30.63
CA PRO A 375 35.99 0.23 -31.27
C PRO A 375 35.88 -1.30 -31.09
N PHE A 376 36.04 -2.04 -32.18
CA PHE A 376 35.90 -3.51 -32.20
C PHE A 376 36.86 -4.20 -31.19
N GLU A 377 38.07 -3.72 -31.04
CA GLU A 377 39.05 -4.31 -30.12
C GLU A 377 38.72 -4.16 -28.63
N LYS A 378 38.11 -3.05 -28.23
CA LYS A 378 37.64 -2.85 -26.85
C LYS A 378 36.47 -3.76 -26.51
N THR A 379 35.59 -4.02 -27.49
CA THR A 379 34.41 -4.85 -27.33
C THR A 379 34.78 -6.31 -27.04
N LYS A 380 35.85 -6.84 -27.70
CA LYS A 380 36.31 -8.22 -27.49
C LYS A 380 36.82 -8.48 -26.08
N LYS A 381 37.49 -7.50 -25.43
CA LYS A 381 38.07 -7.63 -24.09
C LYS A 381 37.04 -7.55 -22.94
N THR A 382 35.87 -6.97 -23.18
CA THR A 382 34.84 -6.73 -22.12
C THR A 382 33.77 -7.83 -22.01
N THR A 383 33.81 -8.83 -22.89
CA THR A 383 32.72 -9.81 -23.02
C THR A 383 32.87 -11.03 -22.12
N GLU A 384 34.02 -11.30 -21.56
CA GLU A 384 34.29 -12.50 -20.73
C GLU A 384 34.58 -12.18 -19.27
N TRP A 385 33.65 -12.52 -18.39
CA TRP A 385 33.78 -12.41 -16.95
C TRP A 385 34.24 -13.75 -16.35
N LYS A 386 35.52 -13.89 -16.06
CA LYS A 386 36.13 -15.14 -15.56
C LYS A 386 35.44 -15.74 -14.35
N TRP A 387 34.96 -14.90 -13.40
CA TRP A 387 34.28 -15.38 -12.21
C TRP A 387 32.88 -16.01 -12.54
N ILE A 388 32.12 -15.45 -13.50
CA ILE A 388 30.86 -16.02 -13.94
C ILE A 388 31.07 -17.35 -14.63
N THR A 389 32.07 -17.43 -15.51
CA THR A 389 32.46 -18.69 -16.16
C THR A 389 32.82 -19.75 -15.14
N LEU A 390 33.57 -19.39 -14.11
CA LEU A 390 33.97 -20.31 -13.03
C LEU A 390 32.76 -20.75 -12.20
N PHE A 391 31.84 -19.85 -11.92
CA PHE A 391 30.57 -20.13 -11.24
C PHE A 391 29.69 -21.09 -12.08
N LEU A 392 29.54 -20.84 -13.36
CA LEU A 392 28.74 -21.68 -14.26
C LEU A 392 29.39 -23.08 -14.46
N ASN A 393 30.73 -23.17 -14.53
CA ASN A 393 31.45 -24.44 -14.55
C ASN A 393 31.15 -25.30 -13.30
N ARG A 394 31.13 -24.66 -12.13
CA ARG A 394 30.77 -25.37 -10.87
C ARG A 394 29.33 -25.84 -10.91
N ILE A 395 28.39 -25.01 -11.38
CA ILE A 395 26.97 -25.38 -11.53
C ILE A 395 26.86 -26.58 -12.50
N GLU A 396 27.50 -26.53 -13.66
CA GLU A 396 27.49 -27.62 -14.62
C GLU A 396 27.94 -28.92 -13.96
N THR A 397 29.12 -28.91 -13.32
CA THR A 397 29.66 -30.08 -12.64
C THR A 397 28.68 -30.62 -11.59
N PHE A 398 28.05 -29.73 -10.83
CA PHE A 398 27.09 -30.11 -9.79
C PHE A 398 25.83 -30.74 -10.38
N VAL A 399 25.28 -30.16 -11.45
CA VAL A 399 24.11 -30.64 -12.17
C VAL A 399 24.30 -32.02 -12.79
N PHE A 400 25.47 -32.26 -13.41
CA PHE A 400 25.70 -33.55 -14.08
C PHE A 400 26.11 -34.68 -13.13
N HIS A 401 26.82 -34.38 -12.02
CA HIS A 401 27.38 -35.42 -11.15
C HIS A 401 26.64 -35.62 -9.82
N LYS A 402 25.91 -34.60 -9.29
CA LYS A 402 25.32 -34.66 -7.94
C LYS A 402 23.79 -34.48 -7.91
N ARG A 403 23.08 -34.99 -8.91
CA ARG A 403 21.60 -34.83 -9.03
C ARG A 403 20.81 -35.30 -7.82
N LYS A 404 21.18 -36.45 -7.21
CA LYS A 404 20.51 -36.96 -5.99
C LYS A 404 20.60 -35.95 -4.84
N THR A 405 21.77 -35.38 -4.64
CA THR A 405 22.00 -34.34 -3.60
C THR A 405 21.14 -33.10 -3.85
N ILE A 406 21.01 -32.67 -5.13
CA ILE A 406 20.18 -31.52 -5.51
C ILE A 406 18.71 -31.79 -5.15
N TYR A 407 18.18 -32.95 -5.48
CA TYR A 407 16.79 -33.29 -5.15
C TYR A 407 16.55 -33.39 -3.64
N ILE A 408 17.45 -34.02 -2.89
CA ILE A 408 17.35 -34.10 -1.42
C ILE A 408 17.37 -32.67 -0.83
N LEU A 409 18.31 -31.83 -1.25
CA LEU A 409 18.39 -30.45 -0.76
C LEU A 409 17.13 -29.66 -1.11
N THR A 410 16.60 -29.80 -2.34
CA THR A 410 15.36 -29.14 -2.77
C THR A 410 14.17 -29.59 -1.92
N ILE A 411 14.04 -30.89 -1.64
CA ILE A 411 12.96 -31.42 -0.80
C ILE A 411 13.09 -30.90 0.64
N CYS A 412 14.30 -30.92 1.23
CA CYS A 412 14.52 -30.38 2.57
C CYS A 412 14.16 -28.89 2.67
N ILE A 413 14.60 -28.09 1.71
CA ILE A 413 14.27 -26.67 1.65
C ILE A 413 12.76 -26.47 1.47
N SER A 414 12.10 -27.30 0.64
CA SER A 414 10.65 -27.22 0.44
C SER A 414 9.87 -27.55 1.72
N ILE A 415 10.32 -28.55 2.48
CA ILE A 415 9.72 -28.91 3.77
C ILE A 415 9.88 -27.77 4.77
N LEU A 416 11.08 -27.18 4.87
CA LEU A 416 11.34 -26.02 5.73
C LEU A 416 10.50 -24.81 5.32
N GLY A 417 10.38 -24.53 4.01
CA GLY A 417 9.55 -23.46 3.49
C GLY A 417 8.06 -23.68 3.83
N PHE A 418 7.57 -24.89 3.64
CA PHE A 418 6.18 -25.24 3.99
C PHE A 418 5.92 -25.15 5.50
N TRP A 419 6.88 -25.58 6.32
CA TRP A 419 6.78 -25.45 7.78
C TRP A 419 6.76 -23.98 8.21
N GLY A 420 7.67 -23.14 7.68
CA GLY A 420 7.69 -21.70 7.96
C GLY A 420 6.41 -21.00 7.54
N MET A 421 5.79 -21.39 6.42
CA MET A 421 4.55 -20.78 5.93
C MET A 421 3.40 -20.85 6.96
N ASN A 422 3.36 -21.87 7.83
CA ASN A 422 2.33 -22.00 8.86
C ASN A 422 2.45 -20.94 9.98
N TYR A 423 3.58 -20.24 10.09
CA TYR A 423 3.79 -19.17 11.06
C TYR A 423 3.47 -17.77 10.50
N ILE A 424 3.04 -17.65 9.24
CA ILE A 424 2.69 -16.35 8.69
C ILE A 424 1.51 -15.78 9.44
N SER A 425 1.71 -14.61 10.05
CA SER A 425 0.64 -13.93 10.76
C SER A 425 -0.29 -13.24 9.76
N LEU A 426 -1.60 -13.51 9.88
CA LEU A 426 -2.66 -12.90 9.07
C LEU A 426 -3.26 -11.67 9.76
N ASN A 427 -2.63 -11.20 10.83
CA ASN A 427 -3.14 -10.13 11.65
C ASN A 427 -2.63 -8.78 11.13
N GLY A 428 -3.51 -7.99 10.52
CA GLY A 428 -3.20 -6.64 10.04
C GLY A 428 -3.55 -5.59 11.09
N TYR A 429 -2.63 -4.67 11.36
CA TYR A 429 -2.86 -3.48 12.19
C TYR A 429 -2.86 -2.23 11.30
N VAL A 430 -3.52 -1.16 11.74
CA VAL A 430 -3.60 0.09 10.97
C VAL A 430 -2.24 0.77 10.86
N ILE A 431 -1.46 0.73 11.95
CA ILE A 431 -0.15 1.41 12.04
C ILE A 431 1.05 0.47 11.92
N ASP A 432 0.84 -0.79 11.59
CA ASP A 432 1.87 -1.83 11.55
C ASP A 432 2.96 -1.58 10.47
N ASP A 433 2.67 -0.69 9.52
CA ASP A 433 3.63 -0.30 8.51
C ASP A 433 4.64 0.75 9.00
N PHE A 434 4.40 1.36 10.19
CA PHE A 434 5.32 2.32 10.76
C PHE A 434 6.41 1.65 11.63
N PRO A 435 7.65 2.14 11.58
CA PRO A 435 8.65 1.74 12.55
C PRO A 435 8.20 2.09 13.97
N LYS A 436 8.54 1.25 14.94
CA LYS A 436 8.22 1.51 16.36
C LYS A 436 8.81 2.83 16.90
N ASN A 437 9.84 3.35 16.23
CA ASN A 437 10.49 4.63 16.56
C ASN A 437 9.87 5.83 15.82
N ASP A 438 8.84 5.62 14.99
CA ASP A 438 8.18 6.71 14.30
C ASP A 438 7.32 7.53 15.27
N ILE A 439 7.30 8.84 15.08
CA ILE A 439 6.52 9.77 15.94
C ILE A 439 5.03 9.41 15.87
N ALA A 440 4.51 9.09 14.70
CA ALA A 440 3.10 8.72 14.57
C ALA A 440 2.75 7.42 15.33
N TYR A 441 3.68 6.45 15.42
CA TYR A 441 3.51 5.24 16.20
C TYR A 441 3.53 5.54 17.70
N THR A 442 4.50 6.31 18.18
CA THR A 442 4.61 6.67 19.60
C THR A 442 3.44 7.54 20.07
N ASP A 443 3.01 8.49 19.24
CA ASP A 443 1.86 9.34 19.52
C ASP A 443 0.56 8.53 19.58
N MET A 444 0.33 7.61 18.64
CA MET A 444 -0.86 6.77 18.68
C MET A 444 -0.90 5.88 19.93
N ARG A 445 0.25 5.31 20.34
CA ARG A 445 0.37 4.56 21.60
C ARG A 445 0.05 5.42 22.84
N PHE A 446 0.41 6.70 22.82
CA PHE A 446 0.02 7.64 23.86
C PHE A 446 -1.51 7.71 23.99
N PHE A 447 -2.24 7.90 22.88
CA PHE A 447 -3.70 7.95 22.93
C PHE A 447 -4.35 6.60 23.26
N GLU A 448 -3.78 5.49 22.83
CA GLU A 448 -4.25 4.15 23.21
C GLU A 448 -4.16 3.93 24.73
N ASN A 449 -3.07 4.37 25.34
CA ASN A 449 -2.84 4.18 26.77
C ASN A 449 -3.77 5.01 27.66
N TYR A 450 -4.17 6.22 27.23
CA TYR A 450 -4.93 7.16 28.05
C TYR A 450 -6.39 7.33 27.62
N PHE A 451 -6.75 7.00 26.36
CA PHE A 451 -8.08 7.25 25.76
C PHE A 451 -8.65 6.07 25.00
N ALA A 452 -8.09 4.87 25.17
CA ALA A 452 -8.50 3.63 24.49
C ALA A 452 -8.43 3.69 22.94
N GLY A 453 -7.62 4.60 22.39
CA GLY A 453 -7.40 4.70 20.93
C GLY A 453 -8.05 5.90 20.28
N VAL A 454 -7.89 5.96 18.95
CA VAL A 454 -8.35 7.08 18.10
C VAL A 454 -8.99 6.62 16.78
N LEU A 455 -9.19 5.32 16.60
CA LEU A 455 -9.80 4.79 15.38
C LEU A 455 -11.33 4.82 15.49
N PRO A 456 -12.06 5.49 14.56
CA PRO A 456 -13.50 5.63 14.67
C PRO A 456 -14.21 4.28 14.50
N PHE A 457 -15.17 4.00 15.39
CA PHE A 457 -16.06 2.85 15.33
C PHE A 457 -17.49 3.31 15.64
N GLU A 458 -18.44 3.02 14.75
CA GLU A 458 -19.78 3.55 14.79
C GLU A 458 -20.82 2.43 14.90
N CYS A 459 -21.77 2.60 15.79
CA CYS A 459 -22.97 1.77 15.89
C CYS A 459 -24.19 2.59 15.51
N ILE A 460 -24.84 2.24 14.38
CA ILE A 460 -26.05 2.90 13.89
C ILE A 460 -27.24 2.08 14.35
N ILE A 461 -28.23 2.74 14.92
CA ILE A 461 -29.50 2.17 15.32
C ILE A 461 -30.60 2.81 14.47
N LYS A 462 -31.26 2.00 13.64
CA LYS A 462 -32.36 2.41 12.77
C LYS A 462 -33.66 1.89 13.34
N THR A 463 -34.67 2.75 13.41
CA THR A 463 -36.08 2.41 13.71
C THR A 463 -36.86 2.30 12.42
N GLN A 464 -37.98 1.55 12.43
CA GLN A 464 -38.86 1.41 11.24
C GLN A 464 -39.62 2.68 10.94
N ASP A 465 -39.94 3.47 11.98
CA ASP A 465 -40.80 4.65 11.89
C ASP A 465 -40.01 5.96 11.84
N SER A 466 -40.56 6.97 11.17
CA SER A 466 -40.16 8.37 11.34
C SER A 466 -40.41 8.81 12.78
N ASN A 467 -39.51 9.62 13.35
CA ASN A 467 -39.48 10.00 14.77
C ASN A 467 -39.40 8.80 15.73
N GLY A 468 -39.02 7.61 15.24
CA GLY A 468 -39.03 6.37 16.01
C GLY A 468 -38.08 6.37 17.21
N ILE A 469 -37.06 7.24 17.23
CA ILE A 469 -36.12 7.36 18.35
C ILE A 469 -36.81 7.89 19.62
N PHE A 470 -37.75 8.83 19.48
CA PHE A 470 -38.47 9.44 20.61
C PHE A 470 -39.87 8.84 20.84
N LYS A 471 -40.37 7.99 19.95
CA LYS A 471 -41.64 7.26 20.14
C LYS A 471 -41.56 6.30 21.34
N ASN A 472 -42.74 5.88 21.84
CA ASN A 472 -42.87 4.92 22.93
C ASN A 472 -42.09 5.30 24.20
N ASN A 473 -42.27 6.53 24.65
CA ASN A 473 -41.61 7.09 25.84
C ASN A 473 -40.08 7.07 25.72
N ALA A 474 -39.56 7.33 24.50
CA ALA A 474 -38.15 7.36 24.23
C ALA A 474 -37.38 6.07 24.66
N ARG A 475 -38.06 4.91 24.56
CA ARG A 475 -37.51 3.60 24.99
C ARG A 475 -36.16 3.29 24.35
N VAL A 476 -35.89 3.82 23.15
CA VAL A 476 -34.64 3.68 22.44
C VAL A 476 -33.46 4.27 23.25
N LEU A 477 -33.65 5.40 23.94
CA LEU A 477 -32.63 6.04 24.76
C LEU A 477 -32.17 5.14 25.92
N TYR A 478 -33.13 4.44 26.57
CA TYR A 478 -32.77 3.49 27.64
C TYR A 478 -32.04 2.26 27.09
N LYS A 479 -32.37 1.83 25.87
CA LYS A 479 -31.64 0.76 25.17
C LYS A 479 -30.23 1.22 24.80
N ILE A 480 -30.05 2.48 24.35
CA ILE A 480 -28.70 3.06 24.09
C ILE A 480 -27.91 3.11 25.39
N LYS A 481 -28.50 3.55 26.51
CA LYS A 481 -27.83 3.53 27.83
C LYS A 481 -27.39 2.11 28.22
N ARG A 482 -28.21 1.09 27.90
CA ARG A 482 -27.83 -0.32 28.13
C ARG A 482 -26.70 -0.76 27.21
N LEU A 483 -26.68 -0.32 25.95
CA LEU A 483 -25.59 -0.54 25.01
C LEU A 483 -24.29 0.10 25.52
N GLU A 484 -24.31 1.38 25.95
CA GLU A 484 -23.17 2.09 26.53
C GLU A 484 -22.57 1.30 27.70
N ARG A 485 -23.43 0.84 28.63
CA ARG A 485 -23.00 0.03 29.80
C ARG A 485 -22.39 -1.31 29.39
N MET A 486 -22.95 -1.96 28.37
CA MET A 486 -22.40 -3.22 27.83
C MET A 486 -21.05 -3.00 27.18
N MET A 487 -20.90 -1.94 26.38
CA MET A 487 -19.64 -1.63 25.69
C MET A 487 -18.52 -1.22 26.67
N HIS A 488 -18.86 -0.60 27.80
CA HIS A 488 -17.89 -0.27 28.85
C HIS A 488 -17.18 -1.49 29.48
N GLN A 489 -17.71 -2.71 29.27
CA GLN A 489 -17.04 -3.95 29.69
C GLN A 489 -15.85 -4.31 28.81
N TYR A 490 -15.67 -3.63 27.67
CA TYR A 490 -14.62 -3.88 26.70
C TYR A 490 -13.60 -2.73 26.71
N PRO A 491 -12.44 -2.93 27.37
CA PRO A 491 -11.44 -1.85 27.56
C PRO A 491 -10.81 -1.35 26.26
N GLN A 492 -11.05 -2.06 25.13
CA GLN A 492 -10.57 -1.66 23.82
C GLN A 492 -11.33 -0.48 23.23
N PHE A 493 -12.54 -0.16 23.76
CA PHE A 493 -13.35 0.96 23.32
C PHE A 493 -13.27 2.13 24.28
N SER A 494 -13.26 3.33 23.71
CA SER A 494 -13.38 4.57 24.50
C SER A 494 -14.78 4.74 25.09
N GLU A 495 -14.92 5.69 26.00
CA GLU A 495 -16.22 6.17 26.43
C GLU A 495 -17.06 6.64 25.23
N PRO A 496 -18.32 6.18 25.10
CA PRO A 496 -19.16 6.50 23.97
C PRO A 496 -19.57 7.97 23.90
N LEU A 497 -19.77 8.44 22.68
CA LEU A 497 -20.47 9.67 22.37
C LEU A 497 -21.78 9.33 21.65
N SER A 498 -22.91 9.67 22.25
CA SER A 498 -24.23 9.31 21.77
C SER A 498 -25.26 10.41 22.04
N LEU A 499 -26.45 10.22 21.47
CA LEU A 499 -27.62 11.03 21.81
C LEU A 499 -27.87 11.05 23.33
N VAL A 500 -27.68 9.91 24.01
CA VAL A 500 -27.83 9.81 25.48
C VAL A 500 -26.81 10.64 26.21
N SER A 501 -25.56 10.73 25.72
CA SER A 501 -24.52 11.60 26.30
C SER A 501 -24.92 13.08 26.21
N GLY A 502 -25.49 13.51 25.07
CA GLY A 502 -26.02 14.86 24.90
C GLY A 502 -27.20 15.17 25.84
N ILE A 503 -28.14 14.22 25.98
CA ILE A 503 -29.28 14.39 26.90
C ILE A 503 -28.85 14.43 28.37
N LYS A 504 -27.91 13.58 28.79
CA LYS A 504 -27.33 13.62 30.13
C LYS A 504 -26.68 14.98 30.44
N LEU A 505 -25.98 15.54 29.45
CA LEU A 505 -25.37 16.86 29.55
C LEU A 505 -26.45 17.95 29.70
N ALA A 506 -27.47 17.92 28.84
CA ALA A 506 -28.57 18.89 28.92
C ALA A 506 -29.32 18.80 30.28
N HIS A 507 -29.53 17.60 30.81
CA HIS A 507 -30.15 17.40 32.12
C HIS A 507 -29.27 17.96 33.25
N GLN A 508 -27.96 17.77 33.19
CA GLN A 508 -27.02 18.38 34.14
C GLN A 508 -27.06 19.91 34.07
N MET A 509 -27.09 20.47 32.86
CA MET A 509 -27.17 21.92 32.64
C MET A 509 -28.49 22.51 33.23
N ASP A 510 -29.62 21.79 33.04
CA ASP A 510 -30.92 22.20 33.58
C ASP A 510 -30.97 22.21 35.12
N ARG A 511 -30.29 21.26 35.77
CA ARG A 511 -30.31 21.08 37.22
C ARG A 511 -29.09 21.67 37.95
N GLY A 512 -28.02 21.98 37.27
CA GLY A 512 -26.83 22.65 37.80
C GLY A 512 -25.87 21.78 38.66
N ASP A 513 -26.10 20.47 38.84
CA ASP A 513 -25.26 19.58 39.67
C ASP A 513 -24.83 18.33 38.89
N SER A 514 -23.60 17.89 39.10
CA SER A 514 -23.02 16.68 38.47
C SER A 514 -23.81 15.39 38.75
N LYS A 515 -24.55 15.32 39.85
CA LYS A 515 -25.44 14.19 40.19
C LYS A 515 -26.52 13.98 39.12
N PHE A 516 -26.90 15.02 38.39
CA PHE A 516 -27.87 14.98 37.31
C PHE A 516 -27.26 14.67 35.94
N TYR A 517 -25.98 14.32 35.89
CA TYR A 517 -25.40 13.72 34.66
C TYR A 517 -25.93 12.28 34.46
N SER A 518 -27.22 12.20 34.30
CA SER A 518 -27.98 10.94 34.12
C SER A 518 -29.11 11.14 33.15
N LEU A 519 -29.58 10.04 32.53
CA LEU A 519 -30.78 10.09 31.69
C LEU A 519 -31.98 10.43 32.58
N PRO A 520 -32.72 11.55 32.34
CA PRO A 520 -33.88 11.97 33.15
C PRO A 520 -35.06 11.00 33.04
N ALA A 521 -36.03 11.11 33.94
CA ALA A 521 -37.30 10.42 33.81
C ALA A 521 -38.06 10.86 32.53
N VAL A 522 -39.06 10.08 32.09
CA VAL A 522 -39.71 10.32 30.82
C VAL A 522 -40.45 11.67 30.82
N GLU A 523 -41.05 12.05 31.93
CA GLU A 523 -41.72 13.34 32.10
C GLU A 523 -40.73 14.51 32.01
N ASP A 524 -39.64 14.45 32.75
CA ASP A 524 -38.56 15.47 32.69
C ASP A 524 -37.91 15.56 31.30
N LEU A 525 -37.77 14.41 30.58
CA LEU A 525 -37.24 14.38 29.25
C LEU A 525 -38.17 15.10 28.26
N LYS A 526 -39.48 14.93 28.38
CA LYS A 526 -40.49 15.59 27.53
C LYS A 526 -40.45 17.09 27.77
N ASP A 527 -40.45 17.52 29.02
CA ASP A 527 -40.37 18.92 29.39
C ASP A 527 -39.06 19.59 28.93
N LEU A 528 -37.96 18.89 29.04
CA LEU A 528 -36.66 19.37 28.58
C LEU A 528 -36.64 19.50 27.04
N TYR A 529 -37.25 18.57 26.33
CA TYR A 529 -37.35 18.61 24.88
C TYR A 529 -38.31 19.74 24.43
N GLU A 530 -39.49 19.87 24.98
CA GLU A 530 -40.48 20.87 24.60
C GLU A 530 -39.97 22.31 24.87
N ARG A 531 -39.33 22.56 26.01
CA ARG A 531 -38.76 23.87 26.35
C ARG A 531 -37.61 24.30 25.43
N ASN A 532 -36.79 23.34 24.96
CA ASN A 532 -35.64 23.65 24.09
C ASN A 532 -35.92 23.47 22.60
N SER A 533 -37.08 22.88 22.20
CA SER A 533 -37.46 22.71 20.78
C SER A 533 -38.20 23.88 20.16
N GLN A 534 -38.58 24.90 20.96
CA GLN A 534 -39.29 26.14 20.48
C GLN A 534 -38.33 27.13 19.74
N THR A 535 -37.08 26.76 19.49
CA THR A 535 -36.18 27.50 18.63
C THR A 535 -36.28 26.93 17.20
N GLU A 536 -36.42 27.81 16.18
CA GLU A 536 -36.58 27.45 14.75
C GLU A 536 -35.41 26.60 14.19
N THR A 537 -34.32 26.43 14.91
CA THR A 537 -33.21 25.56 14.53
C THR A 537 -33.21 24.28 15.38
N PRO A 538 -33.05 23.08 14.76
CA PRO A 538 -32.87 21.84 15.51
C PRO A 538 -31.69 22.03 16.49
N ASN A 539 -31.91 21.63 17.76
CA ASN A 539 -30.94 21.80 18.83
C ASN A 539 -29.54 21.33 18.36
N PRO A 540 -28.53 22.23 18.28
CA PRO A 540 -27.23 21.93 17.66
C PRO A 540 -26.52 20.73 18.31
N TRP A 541 -26.86 20.40 19.56
CA TRP A 541 -26.29 19.30 20.35
C TRP A 541 -26.76 17.92 19.89
N LEU A 542 -27.97 17.83 19.29
CA LEU A 542 -28.57 16.57 18.85
C LEU A 542 -28.28 16.24 17.39
N LYS A 543 -28.03 17.27 16.59
CA LYS A 543 -27.79 17.14 15.14
C LYS A 543 -26.69 16.16 14.78
N PRO A 544 -25.55 16.05 15.48
CA PRO A 544 -24.51 15.07 15.15
C PRO A 544 -24.93 13.62 15.35
N TYR A 545 -25.97 13.35 16.13
CA TYR A 545 -26.37 12.00 16.53
C TYR A 545 -27.66 11.51 15.90
N LEU A 546 -28.42 12.38 15.21
CA LEU A 546 -29.72 12.07 14.64
C LEU A 546 -29.77 12.43 13.15
N ASN A 547 -30.43 11.59 12.33
CA ASN A 547 -30.79 11.98 10.97
C ASN A 547 -31.97 12.95 10.98
N ALA A 548 -32.26 13.59 9.83
CA ALA A 548 -33.31 14.60 9.69
C ALA A 548 -34.71 14.07 10.05
N GLN A 549 -34.98 12.78 9.78
CA GLN A 549 -36.25 12.13 10.08
C GLN A 549 -36.36 11.57 11.52
N GLN A 550 -35.29 11.74 12.35
CA GLN A 550 -35.22 11.19 13.71
C GLN A 550 -35.55 9.67 13.78
N SER A 551 -35.25 8.96 12.69
CA SER A 551 -35.46 7.52 12.57
C SER A 551 -34.17 6.73 12.77
N GLN A 552 -33.02 7.41 12.73
CA GLN A 552 -31.70 6.81 12.89
C GLN A 552 -30.86 7.61 13.88
N THR A 553 -30.15 6.89 14.74
CA THR A 553 -29.16 7.49 15.64
C THR A 553 -27.85 6.73 15.60
N ARG A 554 -26.75 7.45 15.89
CA ARG A 554 -25.43 6.83 16.00
C ARG A 554 -24.91 6.87 17.43
N VAL A 555 -24.13 5.85 17.76
CA VAL A 555 -23.31 5.78 18.95
C VAL A 555 -21.86 5.63 18.50
N SER A 556 -21.05 6.66 18.76
CA SER A 556 -19.67 6.75 18.30
C SER A 556 -18.72 6.31 19.41
N PHE A 557 -17.78 5.47 19.04
CA PHE A 557 -16.67 5.02 19.89
C PHE A 557 -15.34 5.30 19.17
N GLN A 558 -14.28 5.36 19.95
CA GLN A 558 -12.94 5.18 19.43
C GLN A 558 -12.46 3.78 19.86
N ILE A 559 -11.68 3.11 19.02
CA ILE A 559 -11.13 1.79 19.33
C ILE A 559 -9.60 1.82 19.21
N ALA A 560 -8.94 1.05 20.05
CA ALA A 560 -7.51 0.77 19.94
C ALA A 560 -7.20 -0.09 18.72
N ASP A 561 -5.99 0.00 18.19
CA ASP A 561 -5.54 -0.86 17.08
C ASP A 561 -5.18 -2.27 17.60
N ILE A 562 -6.19 -3.13 17.71
CA ILE A 562 -6.07 -4.51 18.24
C ILE A 562 -5.77 -5.56 17.16
N GLY A 563 -5.67 -5.13 15.91
CA GLY A 563 -5.45 -6.01 14.76
C GLY A 563 -6.71 -6.74 14.27
N SER A 564 -6.70 -7.14 13.00
CA SER A 564 -7.88 -7.66 12.29
C SER A 564 -8.47 -8.94 12.88
N LEU A 565 -7.65 -9.87 13.36
CA LEU A 565 -8.13 -11.15 13.93
C LEU A 565 -8.88 -10.93 15.24
N LYS A 566 -8.28 -10.17 16.17
CA LYS A 566 -8.92 -9.86 17.46
C LYS A 566 -10.16 -8.99 17.27
N PHE A 567 -10.13 -8.07 16.32
CA PHE A 567 -11.27 -7.22 16.00
C PHE A 567 -12.46 -8.05 15.48
N ASN A 568 -12.23 -8.98 14.55
CA ASN A 568 -13.30 -9.85 14.05
C ASN A 568 -13.87 -10.76 15.15
N ALA A 569 -13.03 -11.32 16.02
CA ALA A 569 -13.47 -12.09 17.17
C ALA A 569 -14.35 -11.23 18.11
N LEU A 570 -13.91 -10.01 18.39
CA LEU A 570 -14.65 -9.04 19.21
C LEU A 570 -16.00 -8.67 18.58
N LEU A 571 -16.06 -8.44 17.27
CA LEU A 571 -17.32 -8.17 16.57
C LEU A 571 -18.30 -9.35 16.65
N ASN A 572 -17.82 -10.57 16.49
CA ASN A 572 -18.63 -11.79 16.60
C ASN A 572 -19.20 -11.98 18.01
N GLU A 573 -18.51 -11.51 19.05
CA GLU A 573 -18.98 -11.52 20.43
C GLU A 573 -19.99 -10.38 20.69
N ILE A 574 -19.68 -9.16 20.26
CA ILE A 574 -20.47 -7.96 20.55
C ILE A 574 -21.80 -7.94 19.77
N LYS A 575 -21.80 -8.32 18.49
CA LYS A 575 -22.97 -8.21 17.62
C LYS A 575 -24.21 -8.95 18.17
N PRO A 576 -24.16 -10.21 18.63
CA PRO A 576 -25.30 -10.89 19.23
C PRO A 576 -25.80 -10.21 20.50
N ARG A 577 -24.89 -9.62 21.31
CA ARG A 577 -25.27 -8.88 22.54
C ARG A 577 -25.99 -7.58 22.20
N ILE A 578 -25.58 -6.88 21.14
CA ILE A 578 -26.27 -5.70 20.63
C ILE A 578 -27.66 -6.08 20.10
N ASP A 579 -27.79 -7.15 19.34
CA ASP A 579 -29.06 -7.63 18.79
C ASP A 579 -30.02 -8.08 19.90
N SER A 580 -29.52 -8.58 21.03
CA SER A 580 -30.31 -8.85 22.23
C SER A 580 -30.90 -7.58 22.86
N ILE A 581 -30.17 -6.46 22.80
CA ILE A 581 -30.66 -5.15 23.29
C ILE A 581 -31.67 -4.55 22.30
N PHE A 582 -31.39 -4.69 21.00
CA PHE A 582 -32.16 -4.17 19.89
C PHE A 582 -32.72 -5.31 19.03
N PRO A 583 -33.85 -5.92 19.37
CA PRO A 583 -34.43 -7.04 18.61
C PRO A 583 -34.63 -6.69 17.14
N LEU A 584 -34.22 -7.60 16.25
CA LEU A 584 -34.20 -7.40 14.79
C LEU A 584 -35.57 -7.15 14.17
N ASN A 585 -36.66 -7.57 14.81
CA ASN A 585 -38.04 -7.33 14.35
C ASN A 585 -38.47 -5.85 14.47
N THR A 586 -37.78 -5.05 15.28
CA THR A 586 -38.18 -3.66 15.57
C THR A 586 -37.06 -2.68 15.20
N TYR A 587 -35.81 -3.14 15.25
CA TYR A 587 -34.63 -2.31 15.04
C TYR A 587 -33.70 -2.95 14.04
N THR A 588 -32.97 -2.13 13.29
CA THR A 588 -31.82 -2.58 12.51
C THR A 588 -30.57 -1.96 13.11
N THR A 589 -29.65 -2.80 13.58
CA THR A 589 -28.37 -2.36 14.14
C THR A 589 -27.24 -2.61 13.16
N VAL A 590 -26.48 -1.59 12.84
CA VAL A 590 -25.41 -1.64 11.87
C VAL A 590 -24.12 -1.15 12.53
N LEU A 591 -23.09 -1.99 12.48
CA LEU A 591 -21.75 -1.61 12.92
C LEU A 591 -20.96 -1.14 11.70
N THR A 592 -20.32 0.02 11.79
CA THR A 592 -19.55 0.63 10.69
C THR A 592 -18.46 1.53 11.22
N GLY A 593 -17.90 2.39 10.38
CA GLY A 593 -16.80 3.28 10.70
C GLY A 593 -15.55 2.92 9.94
N HIS A 594 -14.63 3.86 9.88
CA HIS A 594 -13.38 3.72 9.11
C HIS A 594 -12.56 2.52 9.54
N SER A 595 -12.48 2.22 10.84
CA SER A 595 -11.76 1.06 11.38
C SER A 595 -12.32 -0.27 10.87
N ARG A 596 -13.65 -0.41 10.84
CA ARG A 596 -14.30 -1.63 10.33
C ARG A 596 -14.01 -1.87 8.85
N VAL A 597 -14.14 -0.82 8.03
CA VAL A 597 -13.86 -0.88 6.59
C VAL A 597 -12.40 -1.28 6.35
N PHE A 598 -11.48 -0.67 7.06
CA PHE A 598 -10.04 -0.98 6.95
C PHE A 598 -9.74 -2.44 7.36
N LEU A 599 -10.19 -2.87 8.53
CA LEU A 599 -9.88 -4.20 9.05
C LEU A 599 -10.55 -5.31 8.26
N LYS A 600 -11.77 -5.07 7.70
CA LYS A 600 -12.41 -6.02 6.77
C LYS A 600 -11.62 -6.15 5.47
N SER A 601 -11.04 -5.08 4.97
CA SER A 601 -10.23 -5.13 3.76
C SER A 601 -9.04 -6.09 3.88
N GLN A 602 -8.48 -6.24 5.08
CA GLN A 602 -7.38 -7.18 5.35
C GLN A 602 -7.80 -8.64 5.17
N SER A 603 -9.06 -8.99 5.46
CA SER A 603 -9.55 -10.36 5.28
C SER A 603 -9.65 -10.76 3.80
N TYR A 604 -9.95 -9.82 2.92
CA TYR A 604 -9.97 -10.07 1.48
C TYR A 604 -8.58 -10.31 0.88
N LEU A 605 -7.54 -9.74 1.48
CA LEU A 605 -6.19 -9.84 0.94
C LEU A 605 -5.69 -11.27 0.86
N GLN A 606 -6.00 -12.09 1.86
CA GLN A 606 -5.59 -13.50 1.88
C GLN A 606 -6.27 -14.32 0.78
N GLN A 607 -7.59 -14.16 0.64
CA GLN A 607 -8.36 -14.85 -0.39
C GLN A 607 -7.91 -14.42 -1.78
N ASN A 608 -7.77 -13.12 -1.99
CA ASN A 608 -7.32 -12.53 -3.24
C ASN A 608 -5.92 -13.03 -3.66
N LEU A 609 -4.99 -13.25 -2.71
CA LEU A 609 -3.68 -13.77 -3.04
C LEU A 609 -3.76 -15.17 -3.66
N ILE A 610 -4.48 -16.09 -3.00
CA ILE A 610 -4.56 -17.47 -3.46
C ILE A 610 -5.20 -17.51 -4.85
N GLU A 611 -6.30 -16.78 -5.03
CA GLU A 611 -6.99 -16.69 -6.32
C GLU A 611 -6.08 -16.09 -7.41
N SER A 612 -5.39 -14.99 -7.12
CA SER A 612 -4.49 -14.34 -8.06
C SER A 612 -3.31 -15.22 -8.45
N LEU A 613 -2.67 -15.92 -7.50
CA LEU A 613 -1.57 -16.86 -7.78
C LEU A 613 -2.02 -18.02 -8.67
N ILE A 614 -3.20 -18.58 -8.43
CA ILE A 614 -3.73 -19.66 -9.28
C ILE A 614 -3.95 -19.16 -10.71
N ILE A 615 -4.57 -17.99 -10.87
CA ILE A 615 -4.81 -17.38 -12.18
C ILE A 615 -3.46 -17.08 -12.86
N GLU A 616 -2.48 -16.56 -12.14
CA GLU A 616 -1.14 -16.26 -12.65
C GLU A 616 -0.44 -17.53 -13.18
N ILE A 617 -0.45 -18.60 -12.40
CA ILE A 617 0.12 -19.90 -12.79
C ILE A 617 -0.54 -20.40 -14.10
N ILE A 618 -1.88 -20.30 -14.20
CA ILE A 618 -2.63 -20.73 -15.36
C ILE A 618 -2.28 -19.87 -16.59
N LEU A 619 -2.26 -18.55 -16.48
CA LEU A 619 -1.97 -17.64 -17.58
C LEU A 619 -0.54 -17.80 -18.09
N ILE A 620 0.45 -17.89 -17.18
CA ILE A 620 1.85 -18.11 -17.58
C ILE A 620 2.04 -19.54 -18.16
N ALA A 621 1.29 -20.52 -17.66
CA ALA A 621 1.29 -21.86 -18.26
C ALA A 621 0.71 -21.85 -19.68
N LEU A 622 -0.33 -21.07 -19.93
CA LEU A 622 -0.93 -20.89 -21.26
C LEU A 622 0.07 -20.23 -22.26
N VAL A 623 0.78 -19.18 -21.83
CA VAL A 623 1.87 -18.59 -22.62
C VAL A 623 2.94 -19.63 -22.93
N GLY A 624 3.35 -20.42 -21.93
CA GLY A 624 4.27 -21.52 -22.11
C GLY A 624 3.75 -22.58 -23.11
N LEU A 625 2.44 -22.87 -23.09
CA LEU A 625 1.81 -23.81 -24.02
C LEU A 625 1.88 -23.33 -25.47
N LEU A 626 1.59 -22.07 -25.70
CA LEU A 626 1.70 -21.44 -27.01
C LEU A 626 3.14 -21.51 -27.56
N LEU A 627 4.15 -21.39 -26.66
CA LEU A 627 5.56 -21.40 -27.03
C LEU A 627 6.11 -22.81 -27.27
N PHE A 628 5.91 -23.71 -26.33
CA PHE A 628 6.59 -25.01 -26.32
C PHE A 628 5.73 -26.14 -26.87
N ARG A 629 4.43 -25.96 -26.98
CA ARG A 629 3.45 -26.96 -27.47
C ARG A 629 3.57 -28.34 -26.81
N SER A 630 4.00 -28.38 -25.54
CA SER A 630 4.20 -29.60 -24.77
C SER A 630 3.79 -29.37 -23.31
N LEU A 631 2.71 -30.03 -22.88
CA LEU A 631 2.22 -29.96 -21.50
C LEU A 631 3.26 -30.42 -20.47
N SER A 632 4.00 -31.49 -20.79
CA SER A 632 5.02 -32.03 -19.87
C SER A 632 6.12 -31.01 -19.59
N ILE A 633 6.60 -30.28 -20.59
CA ILE A 633 7.63 -29.24 -20.42
C ILE A 633 7.07 -28.07 -19.59
N ILE A 634 5.82 -27.71 -19.78
CA ILE A 634 5.20 -26.59 -19.06
C ILE A 634 5.06 -26.93 -17.59
N VAL A 635 4.47 -28.09 -17.26
CA VAL A 635 4.30 -28.50 -15.86
C VAL A 635 5.65 -28.57 -15.14
N LEU A 636 6.66 -29.16 -15.80
CA LEU A 636 8.00 -29.28 -15.25
C LEU A 636 8.72 -27.94 -15.10
N SER A 637 8.45 -26.99 -15.99
CA SER A 637 9.02 -25.64 -15.91
C SER A 637 8.47 -24.82 -14.75
N LYS A 638 7.30 -25.17 -14.20
CA LYS A 638 6.71 -24.45 -13.06
C LYS A 638 7.35 -24.81 -11.72
N LEU A 639 7.91 -25.99 -11.58
CA LEU A 639 8.56 -26.42 -10.34
C LEU A 639 9.71 -25.49 -9.90
N PRO A 640 10.66 -25.12 -10.78
CA PRO A 640 11.70 -24.14 -10.46
C PRO A 640 11.17 -22.72 -10.15
N CYS A 641 9.99 -22.35 -10.66
CA CYS A 641 9.38 -21.05 -10.38
C CYS A 641 8.66 -21.02 -9.02
N LEU A 642 8.04 -22.14 -8.60
CA LEU A 642 7.29 -22.25 -7.35
C LEU A 642 8.20 -22.39 -6.12
N LEU A 643 9.36 -23.04 -6.26
CA LEU A 643 10.28 -23.26 -5.16
C LEU A 643 10.75 -21.93 -4.50
N PRO A 644 11.18 -20.91 -5.23
CA PRO A 644 11.55 -19.62 -4.64
C PRO A 644 10.42 -18.96 -3.86
N LEU A 645 9.16 -19.07 -4.35
CA LEU A 645 7.99 -18.51 -3.66
C LEU A 645 7.74 -19.24 -2.32
N LEU A 646 7.85 -20.56 -2.32
CA LEU A 646 7.71 -21.35 -1.10
C LEU A 646 8.78 -21.00 -0.07
N ILE A 647 10.02 -20.80 -0.52
CA ILE A 647 11.12 -20.34 0.35
C ILE A 647 10.80 -18.98 0.94
N THR A 648 10.32 -18.06 0.11
CA THR A 648 9.97 -16.69 0.53
C THR A 648 8.82 -16.71 1.54
N ALA A 649 7.78 -17.51 1.31
CA ALA A 649 6.70 -17.70 2.27
C ALA A 649 7.21 -18.29 3.60
N GLY A 650 8.13 -19.25 3.54
CA GLY A 650 8.78 -19.79 4.73
C GLY A 650 9.57 -18.75 5.52
N ILE A 651 10.36 -17.92 4.82
CA ILE A 651 11.11 -16.82 5.44
C ILE A 651 10.16 -15.80 6.09
N MET A 652 9.07 -15.45 5.41
CA MET A 652 8.04 -14.56 5.98
C MET A 652 7.51 -15.08 7.31
N GLY A 653 7.17 -16.35 7.37
CA GLY A 653 6.65 -16.96 8.60
C GLY A 653 7.68 -16.97 9.73
N PHE A 654 8.93 -17.38 9.45
CA PHE A 654 9.98 -17.40 10.46
C PHE A 654 10.42 -16.01 10.93
N ALA A 655 10.29 -14.99 10.07
CA ALA A 655 10.64 -13.60 10.40
C ALA A 655 9.45 -12.81 10.98
N ASP A 656 8.30 -13.46 11.23
CA ASP A 656 7.04 -12.83 11.70
C ASP A 656 6.61 -11.63 10.84
N ILE A 657 6.82 -11.75 9.52
CA ILE A 657 6.38 -10.72 8.56
C ILE A 657 4.91 -10.96 8.24
N ALA A 658 4.06 -10.01 8.69
CA ALA A 658 2.62 -10.10 8.50
C ALA A 658 2.19 -9.99 7.03
N PHE A 659 1.04 -10.58 6.74
CA PHE A 659 0.42 -10.53 5.42
C PHE A 659 -0.27 -9.17 5.19
N LYS A 660 0.22 -8.40 4.20
CA LYS A 660 -0.22 -7.02 3.90
C LYS A 660 -0.37 -6.83 2.38
N PRO A 661 -1.04 -5.76 1.90
CA PRO A 661 -1.13 -5.49 0.46
C PRO A 661 0.24 -5.43 -0.24
N SER A 662 1.24 -4.83 0.39
CA SER A 662 2.61 -4.76 -0.12
C SER A 662 3.32 -6.12 -0.16
N THR A 663 3.06 -7.02 0.80
CA THR A 663 3.67 -8.36 0.81
C THR A 663 3.01 -9.32 -0.19
N ILE A 664 1.74 -9.09 -0.57
CA ILE A 664 1.09 -9.81 -1.66
C ILE A 664 1.82 -9.59 -2.99
N LEU A 665 2.26 -8.36 -3.25
CA LEU A 665 3.01 -8.00 -4.45
C LEU A 665 4.28 -8.84 -4.61
N ILE A 666 4.90 -9.28 -3.49
CA ILE A 666 6.12 -10.10 -3.52
C ILE A 666 5.91 -11.37 -4.35
N PHE A 667 4.79 -12.06 -4.12
CA PHE A 667 4.50 -13.33 -4.79
C PHE A 667 4.25 -13.15 -6.28
N SER A 668 3.41 -12.18 -6.67
CA SER A 668 3.12 -11.90 -8.08
C SER A 668 4.35 -11.37 -8.83
N ILE A 669 5.09 -10.43 -8.27
CA ILE A 669 6.32 -9.91 -8.90
C ILE A 669 7.37 -11.01 -9.05
N ALA A 670 7.59 -11.77 -7.98
CA ALA A 670 8.64 -12.79 -7.94
C ALA A 670 8.31 -13.97 -8.87
N PHE A 671 7.05 -14.39 -8.99
CA PHE A 671 6.66 -15.46 -9.89
C PHE A 671 6.77 -15.04 -11.36
N GLY A 672 6.31 -13.83 -11.70
CA GLY A 672 6.48 -13.25 -13.03
C GLY A 672 7.95 -13.26 -13.48
N ILE A 673 8.82 -12.64 -12.67
CA ILE A 673 10.26 -12.52 -12.99
C ILE A 673 10.98 -13.89 -12.94
N SER A 674 10.62 -14.79 -12.01
CA SER A 674 11.20 -16.13 -11.94
C SER A 674 10.88 -16.95 -13.19
N SER A 675 9.70 -16.76 -13.77
CA SER A 675 9.28 -17.42 -14.99
C SER A 675 10.11 -17.02 -16.21
N ASP A 676 10.60 -15.77 -16.25
CA ASP A 676 11.45 -15.27 -17.34
C ASP A 676 12.72 -16.10 -17.50
N GLY A 677 13.41 -16.42 -16.39
CA GLY A 677 14.60 -17.25 -16.39
C GLY A 677 14.35 -18.65 -16.98
N THR A 678 13.22 -19.26 -16.62
CA THR A 678 12.80 -20.55 -17.16
C THR A 678 12.54 -20.48 -18.68
N VAL A 679 11.85 -19.43 -19.14
CA VAL A 679 11.56 -19.21 -20.57
C VAL A 679 12.84 -19.00 -21.36
N TYR A 680 13.79 -18.22 -20.85
CA TYR A 680 15.11 -18.02 -21.50
C TYR A 680 15.84 -19.34 -21.64
N PHE A 681 15.96 -20.11 -20.57
CA PHE A 681 16.66 -21.38 -20.57
C PHE A 681 16.04 -22.38 -21.55
N LEU A 682 14.73 -22.58 -21.48
CA LEU A 682 14.00 -23.53 -22.32
C LEU A 682 14.00 -23.12 -23.80
N THR A 683 13.89 -21.84 -24.11
CA THR A 683 13.97 -21.33 -25.49
C THR A 683 15.34 -21.60 -26.09
N ARG A 684 16.42 -21.34 -25.32
CA ARG A 684 17.77 -21.64 -25.78
C ARG A 684 17.98 -23.13 -25.97
N PHE A 685 17.63 -23.92 -24.98
CA PHE A 685 17.71 -25.38 -25.03
C PHE A 685 16.99 -25.94 -26.29
N ARG A 686 15.76 -25.48 -26.56
CA ARG A 686 15.01 -25.89 -27.75
C ARG A 686 15.74 -25.48 -29.04
N ASN A 687 16.29 -24.29 -29.12
CA ASN A 687 17.02 -23.83 -30.30
C ASN A 687 18.26 -24.68 -30.57
N GLU A 688 19.01 -25.08 -29.53
CA GLU A 688 20.20 -25.91 -29.67
C GLU A 688 19.85 -27.37 -30.09
N ILE A 689 18.75 -27.91 -29.59
CA ILE A 689 18.21 -29.19 -30.08
C ILE A 689 17.83 -29.11 -31.56
N LYS A 690 17.18 -28.00 -31.99
CA LYS A 690 16.86 -27.77 -33.42
C LYS A 690 18.11 -27.68 -34.30
N ARG A 691 19.22 -27.16 -33.77
CA ARG A 691 20.52 -27.12 -34.49
C ARG A 691 21.23 -28.49 -34.58
N GLY A 692 20.64 -29.54 -34.00
CA GLY A 692 21.15 -30.89 -34.07
C GLY A 692 22.10 -31.28 -32.92
N LEU A 693 22.29 -30.46 -31.89
CA LEU A 693 23.11 -30.83 -30.76
C LEU A 693 22.47 -31.96 -29.93
N LYS A 694 23.31 -32.83 -29.37
CA LYS A 694 22.85 -33.88 -28.46
C LYS A 694 22.24 -33.26 -27.20
N PHE A 695 21.29 -33.96 -26.59
CA PHE A 695 20.51 -33.48 -25.45
C PHE A 695 21.36 -32.90 -24.29
N HIS A 696 22.43 -33.62 -23.91
CA HIS A 696 23.33 -33.18 -22.84
C HIS A 696 24.17 -31.97 -23.24
N GLU A 697 24.62 -31.91 -24.48
CA GLU A 697 25.36 -30.77 -25.04
C GLU A 697 24.49 -29.53 -25.12
N ALA A 698 23.23 -29.68 -25.56
CA ALA A 698 22.27 -28.59 -25.61
C ALA A 698 22.01 -27.99 -24.22
N ILE A 699 21.92 -28.83 -23.16
CA ILE A 699 21.79 -28.34 -21.78
C ILE A 699 23.05 -27.60 -21.35
N ARG A 700 24.26 -28.14 -21.65
CA ARG A 700 25.53 -27.51 -21.32
C ARG A 700 25.64 -26.11 -21.95
N VAL A 701 25.41 -25.99 -23.26
CA VAL A 701 25.42 -24.72 -23.96
C VAL A 701 24.39 -23.74 -23.38
N SER A 702 23.20 -24.24 -23.02
CA SER A 702 22.16 -23.41 -22.40
C SER A 702 22.58 -22.89 -21.03
N ILE A 703 23.22 -23.71 -20.17
CA ILE A 703 23.76 -23.25 -18.87
C ILE A 703 24.74 -22.11 -19.05
N TYR A 704 25.66 -22.20 -20.04
CA TYR A 704 26.66 -21.15 -20.25
C TYR A 704 26.08 -19.89 -20.86
N GLU A 705 25.37 -19.99 -21.97
CA GLU A 705 24.94 -18.80 -22.73
C GLU A 705 23.80 -18.05 -22.05
N THR A 706 22.78 -18.76 -21.55
CA THR A 706 21.69 -18.11 -20.83
C THR A 706 22.06 -17.83 -19.38
N GLY A 707 22.84 -18.70 -18.73
CA GLY A 707 23.27 -18.52 -17.37
C GLY A 707 24.05 -17.23 -17.13
N GLN A 708 24.93 -16.86 -18.06
CA GLN A 708 25.65 -15.58 -17.98
C GLN A 708 24.66 -14.39 -17.95
N SER A 709 23.69 -14.38 -18.86
CA SER A 709 22.69 -13.32 -18.94
C SER A 709 21.78 -13.30 -17.69
N MET A 710 21.37 -14.49 -17.21
CA MET A 710 20.53 -14.63 -16.01
C MET A 710 21.25 -14.13 -14.74
N VAL A 711 22.54 -14.43 -14.58
CA VAL A 711 23.35 -13.91 -13.47
C VAL A 711 23.38 -12.39 -13.49
N PHE A 712 23.59 -11.79 -14.66
CA PHE A 712 23.61 -10.34 -14.79
C PHE A 712 22.28 -9.71 -14.44
N THR A 713 21.17 -10.24 -14.97
CA THR A 713 19.84 -9.70 -14.69
C THR A 713 19.47 -9.86 -13.21
N THR A 714 19.80 -11.00 -12.61
CA THR A 714 19.53 -11.23 -11.19
C THR A 714 20.31 -10.26 -10.29
N ILE A 715 21.58 -9.98 -10.59
CA ILE A 715 22.38 -8.99 -9.84
C ILE A 715 21.71 -7.62 -9.89
N ILE A 716 21.27 -7.20 -11.08
CA ILE A 716 20.64 -5.88 -11.26
C ILE A 716 19.33 -5.80 -10.51
N LEU A 717 18.49 -6.81 -10.68
CA LEU A 717 17.20 -6.89 -10.01
C LEU A 717 17.38 -6.99 -8.49
N PHE A 718 18.33 -7.79 -8.02
CA PHE A 718 18.65 -7.90 -6.58
C PHE A 718 19.00 -6.54 -5.98
N PHE A 719 19.97 -5.84 -6.56
CA PHE A 719 20.36 -4.52 -6.07
C PHE A 719 19.30 -3.45 -6.32
N GLY A 720 18.49 -3.59 -7.35
CA GLY A 720 17.37 -2.70 -7.62
C GLY A 720 16.24 -2.84 -6.60
N PHE A 721 15.88 -4.08 -6.24
CA PHE A 721 14.83 -4.32 -5.25
C PHE A 721 15.29 -4.10 -3.81
N ILE A 722 16.55 -4.41 -3.46
CA ILE A 722 17.08 -4.23 -2.10
C ILE A 722 17.03 -2.75 -1.65
N VAL A 723 16.99 -1.80 -2.61
CA VAL A 723 16.80 -0.37 -2.32
C VAL A 723 15.53 -0.14 -1.52
N PHE A 724 14.44 -0.87 -1.82
CA PHE A 724 13.20 -0.79 -1.06
C PHE A 724 13.33 -1.33 0.37
N GLY A 725 14.33 -2.16 0.64
CA GLY A 725 14.67 -2.66 1.98
C GLY A 725 15.02 -1.55 2.98
N PHE A 726 15.41 -0.37 2.48
CA PHE A 726 15.70 0.83 3.29
C PHE A 726 14.46 1.69 3.56
N SER A 727 13.26 1.26 3.15
CA SER A 727 12.00 1.96 3.45
C SER A 727 11.74 2.00 4.94
N SER A 728 11.19 3.11 5.39
CA SER A 728 10.61 3.20 6.73
C SER A 728 9.25 2.50 6.84
N PHE A 729 8.62 2.13 5.74
CA PHE A 729 7.38 1.33 5.77
C PHE A 729 7.73 -0.16 5.81
N GLY A 730 7.29 -0.85 6.86
CA GLY A 730 7.59 -2.26 7.08
C GLY A 730 7.21 -3.17 5.90
N GLY A 731 6.06 -2.94 5.29
CA GLY A 731 5.62 -3.70 4.13
C GLY A 731 6.47 -3.47 2.87
N THR A 732 6.89 -2.22 2.61
CA THR A 732 7.79 -1.89 1.49
C THR A 732 9.20 -2.43 1.73
N SER A 733 9.71 -2.34 2.96
CA SER A 733 11.00 -2.92 3.34
C SER A 733 11.00 -4.44 3.17
N ALA A 734 9.96 -5.12 3.64
CA ALA A 734 9.78 -6.55 3.44
C ALA A 734 9.74 -6.92 1.94
N LEU A 735 9.02 -6.13 1.12
CA LEU A 735 8.98 -6.33 -0.33
C LEU A 735 10.39 -6.27 -0.93
N GLY A 736 11.18 -5.25 -0.61
CA GLY A 736 12.54 -5.12 -1.13
C GLY A 736 13.44 -6.30 -0.80
N ILE A 737 13.47 -6.68 0.47
CA ILE A 737 14.33 -7.77 0.97
C ILE A 737 13.88 -9.13 0.41
N LEU A 738 12.59 -9.44 0.52
CA LEU A 738 12.06 -10.75 0.15
C LEU A 738 12.09 -10.98 -1.36
N VAL A 739 11.75 -9.97 -2.18
CA VAL A 739 11.88 -10.09 -3.64
C VAL A 739 13.34 -10.30 -4.03
N SER A 740 14.29 -9.57 -3.41
CA SER A 740 15.72 -9.74 -3.68
C SER A 740 16.18 -11.17 -3.38
N ILE A 741 15.80 -11.74 -2.23
CA ILE A 741 16.11 -13.13 -1.87
C ILE A 741 15.47 -14.10 -2.87
N THR A 742 14.18 -13.87 -3.20
CA THR A 742 13.44 -14.73 -4.15
C THR A 742 14.10 -14.78 -5.51
N LEU A 743 14.63 -13.65 -6.01
CA LEU A 743 15.33 -13.57 -7.30
C LEU A 743 16.62 -14.38 -7.31
N VAL A 744 17.39 -14.36 -6.21
CA VAL A 744 18.59 -15.21 -6.08
C VAL A 744 18.20 -16.69 -6.06
N MET A 745 17.16 -17.05 -5.30
CA MET A 745 16.66 -18.42 -5.26
C MET A 745 16.10 -18.88 -6.60
N ALA A 746 15.45 -17.98 -7.36
CA ALA A 746 14.96 -18.25 -8.70
C ALA A 746 16.11 -18.49 -9.69
N LEU A 747 17.18 -17.72 -9.61
CA LEU A 747 18.38 -17.95 -10.40
C LEU A 747 18.95 -19.36 -10.15
N LEU A 748 19.12 -19.73 -8.86
CA LEU A 748 19.62 -21.06 -8.48
C LEU A 748 18.68 -22.17 -8.92
N ALA A 749 17.38 -22.01 -8.76
CA ALA A 749 16.39 -22.98 -9.22
C ALA A 749 16.42 -23.17 -10.74
N ASN A 750 16.53 -22.10 -11.51
CA ASN A 750 16.56 -22.14 -12.97
C ASN A 750 17.89 -22.70 -13.53
N LEU A 751 19.03 -22.46 -12.87
CA LEU A 751 20.32 -22.95 -13.33
C LEU A 751 20.70 -24.32 -12.79
N ILE A 752 20.12 -24.76 -11.66
CA ILE A 752 20.47 -26.03 -11.01
C ILE A 752 19.29 -27.02 -11.13
N LEU A 753 18.12 -26.66 -10.63
CA LEU A 753 16.99 -27.60 -10.54
C LEU A 753 16.39 -27.91 -11.92
N LEU A 754 16.15 -26.87 -12.75
CA LEU A 754 15.58 -27.04 -14.09
C LEU A 754 16.41 -27.98 -14.99
N PRO A 755 17.73 -27.80 -15.15
CA PRO A 755 18.57 -28.72 -15.92
C PRO A 755 18.56 -30.15 -15.34
N CYS A 756 18.57 -30.31 -14.01
CA CYS A 756 18.48 -31.64 -13.37
C CYS A 756 17.18 -32.35 -13.74
N ILE A 757 16.04 -31.65 -13.69
CA ILE A 757 14.72 -32.17 -14.05
C ILE A 757 14.71 -32.60 -15.54
N LEU A 758 15.24 -31.74 -16.44
CA LEU A 758 15.30 -32.05 -17.87
C LEU A 758 16.14 -33.31 -18.14
N ILE A 759 17.31 -33.44 -17.49
CA ILE A 759 18.16 -34.63 -17.65
C ILE A 759 17.44 -35.90 -17.15
N SER A 760 16.77 -35.81 -16.00
CA SER A 760 16.09 -36.97 -15.39
C SER A 760 14.87 -37.42 -16.23
N LEU A 761 14.27 -36.56 -16.97
CA LEU A 761 13.08 -36.83 -17.79
C LEU A 761 13.39 -36.97 -19.30
N GLN A 762 14.66 -37.05 -19.65
CA GLN A 762 15.10 -37.20 -21.04
C GLN A 762 14.32 -38.26 -21.81
N ASN A 763 14.02 -39.40 -21.19
CA ASN A 763 13.28 -40.54 -21.80
C ASN A 763 11.78 -40.24 -21.98
N ARG A 764 11.20 -39.31 -21.21
CA ARG A 764 9.78 -38.94 -21.29
C ARG A 764 9.54 -37.73 -22.20
N ILE A 765 10.56 -36.98 -22.53
CA ILE A 765 10.52 -35.77 -23.37
C ILE A 765 10.75 -36.10 -24.88
N LYS A 766 10.72 -37.38 -25.24
CA LYS A 766 10.88 -37.87 -26.63
C LYS A 766 10.02 -37.18 -27.72
N PRO A 767 8.83 -36.62 -27.43
CA PRO A 767 8.03 -35.96 -28.50
C PRO A 767 8.64 -34.70 -29.09
N ILE A 768 9.70 -34.11 -28.52
CA ILE A 768 10.35 -32.91 -29.10
C ILE A 768 11.03 -33.26 -30.47
N LYS A 769 11.41 -34.50 -30.67
CA LYS A 769 12.01 -34.94 -31.96
C LYS A 769 10.99 -35.12 -33.09
N GLU A 770 9.74 -35.47 -32.77
CA GLU A 770 8.74 -35.85 -33.80
C GLU A 770 7.87 -34.67 -34.28
N HIS A 771 7.75 -33.58 -33.52
CA HIS A 771 7.02 -32.39 -33.97
C HIS A 771 7.89 -31.30 -34.62
N ILE A 772 9.17 -31.60 -34.87
CA ILE A 772 10.06 -30.75 -35.67
C ILE A 772 10.01 -31.25 -37.10
N THR A 773 8.94 -30.92 -37.80
CA THR A 773 8.94 -31.08 -39.27
C THR A 773 10.00 -30.18 -39.92
N PRO A 774 10.76 -30.67 -40.90
CA PRO A 774 11.87 -29.95 -41.53
C PRO A 774 11.45 -28.75 -42.41
N ASN A 775 10.20 -28.36 -42.45
CA ASN A 775 9.65 -27.44 -43.44
C ASN A 775 9.60 -25.96 -43.07
N THR A 776 10.53 -25.48 -42.24
CA THR A 776 10.88 -24.05 -42.20
C THR A 776 12.37 -23.90 -41.95
N ILE A 777 13.18 -24.53 -42.77
CA ILE A 777 14.55 -24.14 -43.02
C ILE A 777 14.46 -22.87 -43.84
N ILE A 778 14.62 -21.72 -43.19
CA ILE A 778 15.13 -20.54 -43.86
C ILE A 778 16.59 -20.91 -44.17
N ASP A 779 16.83 -21.27 -45.40
CA ASP A 779 18.17 -21.28 -45.98
C ASP A 779 18.76 -19.89 -45.80
N ASP A 780 19.63 -19.73 -44.81
CA ASP A 780 20.61 -18.69 -44.69
C ASP A 780 21.98 -19.39 -44.54
N GLU A 781 22.35 -20.14 -45.55
CA GLU A 781 23.73 -20.55 -45.80
C GLU A 781 24.22 -19.93 -47.08
N HIS A 782 25.32 -19.23 -46.95
CA HIS A 782 26.28 -18.86 -47.99
C HIS A 782 25.80 -17.92 -49.11
N HIS A 783 26.09 -16.63 -48.95
CA HIS A 783 27.09 -15.95 -49.80
C HIS A 783 27.46 -14.62 -49.19
#